data_383dccd9b6f15e2b2698c6bc95e975d6
#
_entry.id   383dccd9b6f15e2b2698c6bc95e975d6
#
_cell.length_a   1.000
_cell.length_b   1.000
_cell.length_c   1.000
_cell.angle_alpha   90.00
_cell.angle_beta   90.00
_cell.angle_gamma   90.00
#
_symmetry.space_group_name_H-M   'P 1'
#
loop_
_entity.id
_entity.type
_entity.pdbx_description
1 polymer ?
#
loop_
_entity_poly.entity_id
_entity_poly.type
_entity_poly.pdbx_seq_one_letter_code
_entity_poly.pdbx_strand_id
1 'polypeptide(L)'
;MSQVLDQELSNENQELNYYKALHDIANQIHSAKNIDDILINLKEDILSLFDADRITIYVVEGKKKEIYSRFRSEDAQREIRVSIDNQSIAGYTANTVETVNIANAYDRDELVQINKDLYFDRSWDESSGYLTKQILSLPVLYKKYVIGVLQLINKKSGDRFTEEDQNSAVEMAKVLGIAIYNQMKLSQTEKKRTKFDYLIKNNIIAEKELEKAIKTARERKESIESVFINLLKVRKEEVGRSLAEYYECEYVPYDNNAPIPGELLTKLKRVYLKKNLWVPLGSENGTVKILVDNPERLDKIDSVKSLIPAESYEFAVGLKEDILQYLEYFYGTPPDIQDGSIDEILGKLGSDSDEDWDDTGEMLTEDDSAIVQLVNKIITDAYQKNSSDIHIEPYPGKLGAEVRFRIDGTCHIYQTIPYHYKRAIVSRIKIMSDLDIAERRKPQDGKIKFKRFSPLDIELRVASVPTVGGEEDVVLRILSSGEPIPLDDMGLNERDLSLLLKMITKPYGIVLVVGPTGSGKTTTLHAALGYINKPDKKIWTAEDPVEITQRGLRQVQVLPKIGFNFAAAMRSFLRADPDVIMVGEMRDPETTETGIEASLTGHLVFSTLHTNSATETITRLLEMGMDPFNFSDAILGILAQRLIRTLCKSCKEAYHPTRAEYDALVRAYEGDFEALGFPFSDDLTLYRPNGCGKCNNTGYRGRTAIAELLDGSDEIKSLIQTKARMEQLREQALKDGMTTLLQDGIRKVFLGITDLQEVRRVCIK
;
A
#
# COMPACT_ATOMS: atom_id res chain seq x y z
N MET A 1 -40.09 -58.99 -9.24
CA MET A 1 -38.71 -58.53 -8.90
C MET A 1 -37.84 -58.35 -10.17
N SER A 2 -37.87 -59.28 -11.15
CA SER A 2 -37.10 -59.12 -12.40
C SER A 2 -37.57 -57.93 -13.27
N GLN A 3 -38.90 -57.75 -13.43
CA GLN A 3 -39.43 -56.64 -14.24
C GLN A 3 -39.24 -55.25 -13.63
N VAL A 4 -39.11 -55.11 -12.30
CA VAL A 4 -38.83 -53.86 -11.61
C VAL A 4 -37.31 -53.49 -11.77
N LEU A 5 -36.42 -54.48 -11.66
CA LEU A 5 -35.00 -54.31 -11.91
C LEU A 5 -34.68 -53.93 -13.36
N ASP A 6 -35.39 -54.56 -14.35
CA ASP A 6 -35.21 -54.23 -15.75
C ASP A 6 -35.73 -52.80 -16.08
N GLN A 7 -36.74 -52.35 -15.39
CA GLN A 7 -37.27 -50.98 -15.51
C GLN A 7 -36.37 -49.97 -14.85
N GLU A 8 -35.78 -50.24 -13.67
CA GLU A 8 -34.78 -49.38 -13.02
C GLU A 8 -33.49 -49.27 -13.84
N LEU A 9 -32.97 -50.39 -14.36
CA LEU A 9 -31.81 -50.41 -15.25
C LEU A 9 -32.07 -49.69 -16.59
N SER A 10 -33.30 -49.75 -17.12
CA SER A 10 -33.69 -48.98 -18.30
C SER A 10 -33.73 -47.49 -18.05
N ASN A 11 -34.22 -47.04 -16.89
CA ASN A 11 -34.25 -45.63 -16.51
C ASN A 11 -32.84 -45.09 -16.22
N GLU A 12 -31.98 -45.82 -15.49
CA GLU A 12 -30.59 -45.42 -15.28
C GLU A 12 -29.80 -45.31 -16.60
N ASN A 13 -30.03 -46.19 -17.56
CA ASN A 13 -29.40 -46.09 -18.88
C ASN A 13 -29.94 -44.92 -19.71
N GLN A 14 -31.21 -44.55 -19.58
CA GLN A 14 -31.78 -43.37 -20.24
C GLN A 14 -31.22 -42.07 -19.63
N GLU A 15 -31.14 -41.96 -18.31
CA GLU A 15 -30.50 -40.83 -17.64
C GLU A 15 -29.02 -40.67 -18.03
N LEU A 16 -28.26 -41.78 -18.03
CA LEU A 16 -26.84 -41.76 -18.40
C LEU A 16 -26.65 -41.27 -19.85
N ASN A 17 -27.51 -41.71 -20.77
CA ASN A 17 -27.46 -41.30 -22.18
C ASN A 17 -27.85 -39.80 -22.32
N TYR A 18 -28.82 -39.30 -21.56
CA TYR A 18 -29.18 -37.90 -21.53
C TYR A 18 -28.01 -37.03 -21.03
N TYR A 19 -27.37 -37.41 -19.93
CA TYR A 19 -26.22 -36.64 -19.40
C TYR A 19 -25.01 -36.68 -20.34
N LYS A 20 -24.77 -37.76 -21.07
CA LYS A 20 -23.72 -37.81 -22.12
C LYS A 20 -24.04 -36.86 -23.27
N ALA A 21 -25.26 -36.89 -23.78
CA ALA A 21 -25.69 -35.99 -24.86
C ALA A 21 -25.65 -34.52 -24.40
N LEU A 22 -26.08 -34.20 -23.17
CA LEU A 22 -25.99 -32.89 -22.58
C LEU A 22 -24.53 -32.40 -22.49
N HIS A 23 -23.61 -33.29 -22.08
CA HIS A 23 -22.20 -32.98 -21.99
C HIS A 23 -21.58 -32.66 -23.36
N ASP A 24 -21.89 -33.44 -24.38
CA ASP A 24 -21.38 -33.25 -25.75
C ASP A 24 -21.89 -31.93 -26.33
N ILE A 25 -23.18 -31.62 -26.16
CA ILE A 25 -23.80 -30.38 -26.61
C ILE A 25 -23.25 -29.19 -25.82
N ALA A 26 -23.03 -29.32 -24.51
CA ALA A 26 -22.41 -28.28 -23.70
C ALA A 26 -21.00 -27.96 -24.21
N ASN A 27 -20.20 -28.96 -24.58
CA ASN A 27 -18.87 -28.75 -25.18
C ASN A 27 -18.95 -28.01 -26.52
N GLN A 28 -19.92 -28.37 -27.37
CA GLN A 28 -20.16 -27.64 -28.63
C GLN A 28 -20.57 -26.22 -28.41
N ILE A 29 -21.49 -25.94 -27.47
CA ILE A 29 -21.92 -24.59 -27.11
C ILE A 29 -20.72 -23.76 -26.57
N HIS A 30 -19.86 -24.33 -25.74
CA HIS A 30 -18.68 -23.65 -25.23
C HIS A 30 -17.60 -23.39 -26.30
N SER A 31 -17.56 -24.23 -27.36
CA SER A 31 -16.65 -24.10 -28.51
C SER A 31 -17.19 -23.20 -29.63
N ALA A 32 -18.42 -22.71 -29.51
CA ALA A 32 -19.04 -21.80 -30.48
C ALA A 32 -18.18 -20.56 -30.71
N LYS A 33 -18.03 -20.15 -31.99
CA LYS A 33 -17.16 -19.02 -32.35
C LYS A 33 -17.82 -17.66 -32.15
N ASN A 34 -19.15 -17.62 -32.22
CA ASN A 34 -19.95 -16.38 -32.05
C ASN A 34 -21.35 -16.74 -31.56
N ILE A 35 -22.15 -15.70 -31.24
CA ILE A 35 -23.53 -15.87 -30.77
C ILE A 35 -24.42 -16.54 -31.82
N ASP A 36 -24.21 -16.27 -33.12
CA ASP A 36 -25.02 -16.85 -34.20
C ASP A 36 -24.80 -18.37 -34.33
N ASP A 37 -23.61 -18.89 -33.97
CA ASP A 37 -23.38 -20.32 -33.88
C ASP A 37 -24.34 -21.00 -32.87
N ILE A 38 -24.58 -20.35 -31.73
CA ILE A 38 -25.50 -20.82 -30.69
C ILE A 38 -26.96 -20.68 -31.13
N LEU A 39 -27.32 -19.51 -31.67
CA LEU A 39 -28.72 -19.20 -32.03
C LEU A 39 -29.23 -19.91 -33.26
N ILE A 40 -28.34 -20.27 -34.21
CA ILE A 40 -28.70 -20.83 -35.53
C ILE A 40 -28.16 -22.25 -35.70
N ASN A 41 -26.84 -22.44 -35.52
CA ASN A 41 -26.20 -23.68 -35.93
C ASN A 41 -26.38 -24.81 -34.90
N LEU A 42 -26.35 -24.52 -33.60
CA LEU A 42 -26.51 -25.50 -32.51
C LEU A 42 -27.97 -25.69 -32.06
N LYS A 43 -28.91 -24.96 -32.67
CA LYS A 43 -30.31 -24.94 -32.24
C LYS A 43 -30.97 -26.33 -32.32
N GLU A 44 -30.75 -27.08 -33.40
CA GLU A 44 -31.34 -28.42 -33.61
C GLU A 44 -30.68 -29.45 -32.67
N ASP A 45 -29.38 -29.32 -32.43
CA ASP A 45 -28.68 -30.23 -31.50
C ASP A 45 -29.21 -30.00 -30.07
N ILE A 46 -29.41 -28.76 -29.66
CA ILE A 46 -30.01 -28.41 -28.35
C ILE A 46 -31.44 -28.93 -28.26
N LEU A 47 -32.24 -28.77 -29.35
CA LEU A 47 -33.61 -29.24 -29.39
C LEU A 47 -33.71 -30.77 -29.25
N SER A 48 -32.71 -31.53 -29.76
CA SER A 48 -32.66 -32.98 -29.69
C SER A 48 -32.67 -33.54 -28.26
N LEU A 49 -32.31 -32.71 -27.27
CA LEU A 49 -32.36 -33.07 -25.84
C LEU A 49 -33.76 -33.01 -25.25
N PHE A 50 -34.72 -32.42 -25.95
CA PHE A 50 -36.05 -32.13 -25.42
C PHE A 50 -37.15 -32.81 -26.19
N ASP A 51 -38.21 -33.23 -25.50
CA ASP A 51 -39.46 -33.72 -26.10
C ASP A 51 -40.33 -32.53 -26.55
N ALA A 52 -39.77 -31.70 -27.43
CA ALA A 52 -40.40 -30.47 -27.92
C ALA A 52 -40.29 -30.39 -29.44
N ASP A 53 -41.23 -29.69 -30.07
CA ASP A 53 -41.30 -29.51 -31.53
C ASP A 53 -40.35 -28.41 -31.99
N ARG A 54 -40.28 -27.33 -31.20
CA ARG A 54 -39.43 -26.18 -31.51
C ARG A 54 -38.74 -25.62 -30.26
N ILE A 55 -37.62 -24.96 -30.50
CA ILE A 55 -36.87 -24.20 -29.50
C ILE A 55 -36.58 -22.81 -30.02
N THR A 56 -36.66 -21.80 -29.14
CA THR A 56 -36.22 -20.44 -29.43
C THR A 56 -35.30 -19.96 -28.33
N ILE A 57 -34.13 -19.50 -28.70
CA ILE A 57 -33.14 -18.94 -27.75
C ILE A 57 -33.04 -17.44 -28.04
N TYR A 58 -33.37 -16.63 -27.06
CA TYR A 58 -33.26 -15.20 -27.11
C TYR A 58 -32.03 -14.72 -26.36
N VAL A 59 -31.43 -13.62 -26.83
CA VAL A 59 -30.31 -12.92 -26.18
C VAL A 59 -30.73 -11.49 -25.86
N VAL A 60 -30.33 -10.97 -24.70
CA VAL A 60 -30.66 -9.63 -24.23
C VAL A 60 -29.81 -8.58 -24.93
N GLU A 61 -30.46 -7.56 -25.52
CA GLU A 61 -29.82 -6.33 -25.99
C GLU A 61 -30.10 -5.19 -25.00
N GLY A 62 -29.27 -5.08 -23.95
CA GLY A 62 -29.53 -4.23 -22.80
C GLY A 62 -29.68 -2.72 -23.11
N LYS A 63 -29.02 -2.21 -24.15
CA LYS A 63 -29.16 -0.80 -24.57
C LYS A 63 -30.57 -0.46 -25.04
N LYS A 64 -31.29 -1.39 -25.65
CA LYS A 64 -32.64 -1.20 -26.19
C LYS A 64 -33.75 -1.72 -25.30
N LYS A 65 -33.44 -2.41 -24.19
CA LYS A 65 -34.40 -3.16 -23.37
C LYS A 65 -35.22 -4.17 -24.19
N GLU A 66 -34.57 -4.88 -25.08
CA GLU A 66 -35.13 -5.91 -25.95
C GLU A 66 -34.38 -7.21 -25.81
N ILE A 67 -35.06 -8.32 -26.17
CA ILE A 67 -34.44 -9.62 -26.42
C ILE A 67 -34.60 -9.93 -27.90
N TYR A 68 -33.59 -10.56 -28.50
CA TYR A 68 -33.64 -10.96 -29.90
C TYR A 68 -33.20 -12.39 -30.10
N SER A 69 -33.76 -13.04 -31.15
CA SER A 69 -33.37 -14.34 -31.65
C SER A 69 -33.15 -14.32 -33.13
N ARG A 70 -32.31 -15.22 -33.64
CA ARG A 70 -32.04 -15.36 -35.08
C ARG A 70 -32.32 -16.75 -35.57
N PHE A 71 -32.84 -16.87 -36.78
CA PHE A 71 -33.09 -18.14 -37.44
C PHE A 71 -32.86 -18.05 -38.94
N ARG A 72 -32.61 -19.19 -39.60
CA ARG A 72 -32.41 -19.28 -41.04
C ARG A 72 -33.74 -19.65 -41.69
N SER A 73 -34.16 -18.83 -42.67
CA SER A 73 -35.25 -19.12 -43.63
C SER A 73 -34.60 -19.47 -44.95
N GLU A 74 -35.35 -20.11 -45.89
CA GLU A 74 -34.82 -20.68 -47.15
C GLU A 74 -33.90 -19.73 -47.94
N ASP A 75 -34.10 -18.43 -47.90
CA ASP A 75 -33.31 -17.43 -48.64
C ASP A 75 -32.64 -16.36 -47.82
N ALA A 76 -32.84 -16.29 -46.49
CA ALA A 76 -32.26 -15.19 -45.65
C ALA A 76 -32.22 -15.52 -44.15
N GLN A 77 -31.28 -14.89 -43.46
CA GLN A 77 -31.27 -14.86 -42.01
C GLN A 77 -32.29 -13.83 -41.52
N ARG A 78 -33.23 -14.26 -40.65
CA ARG A 78 -34.26 -13.41 -40.05
C ARG A 78 -34.03 -13.25 -38.56
N GLU A 79 -34.49 -12.13 -38.02
CA GLU A 79 -34.35 -11.80 -36.59
C GLU A 79 -35.73 -11.51 -35.99
N ILE A 80 -36.00 -12.05 -34.82
CA ILE A 80 -37.19 -11.75 -34.02
C ILE A 80 -36.72 -10.86 -32.85
N ARG A 81 -37.43 -9.74 -32.63
CA ARG A 81 -37.23 -8.86 -31.50
C ARG A 81 -38.46 -8.75 -30.64
N VAL A 82 -38.26 -8.77 -29.33
CA VAL A 82 -39.31 -8.72 -28.32
C VAL A 82 -38.89 -7.78 -27.22
N SER A 83 -39.78 -6.85 -26.83
CA SER A 83 -39.52 -5.94 -25.68
C SER A 83 -39.49 -6.72 -24.38
N ILE A 84 -38.62 -6.26 -23.45
CA ILE A 84 -38.58 -6.79 -22.07
C ILE A 84 -39.67 -6.04 -21.28
N ASP A 85 -40.86 -6.63 -21.27
CA ASP A 85 -42.04 -6.10 -20.60
C ASP A 85 -42.95 -7.23 -20.13
N ASN A 86 -44.18 -6.95 -19.70
CA ASN A 86 -45.14 -7.95 -19.25
C ASN A 86 -46.15 -8.38 -20.32
N GLN A 87 -45.94 -7.99 -21.56
CA GLN A 87 -46.95 -8.23 -22.62
C GLN A 87 -46.71 -9.56 -23.32
N SER A 88 -45.50 -9.88 -23.72
CA SER A 88 -45.16 -11.11 -24.38
C SER A 88 -44.62 -12.16 -23.43
N ILE A 89 -44.77 -13.47 -23.72
CA ILE A 89 -44.32 -14.57 -22.84
C ILE A 89 -42.81 -14.51 -22.63
N ALA A 90 -42.02 -14.30 -23.71
CA ALA A 90 -40.57 -14.20 -23.60
C ALA A 90 -40.13 -12.90 -22.89
N GLY A 91 -40.80 -11.78 -23.15
CA GLY A 91 -40.56 -10.49 -22.49
C GLY A 91 -40.88 -10.53 -21.02
N TYR A 92 -41.99 -11.15 -20.63
CA TYR A 92 -42.36 -11.37 -19.24
C TYR A 92 -41.32 -12.22 -18.50
N THR A 93 -40.92 -13.37 -19.08
CA THR A 93 -39.87 -14.22 -18.52
C THR A 93 -38.55 -13.44 -18.31
N ALA A 94 -38.17 -12.59 -19.26
CA ALA A 94 -36.98 -11.75 -19.14
C ALA A 94 -37.10 -10.67 -18.05
N ASN A 95 -38.31 -10.11 -17.88
CA ASN A 95 -38.56 -9.02 -16.96
C ASN A 95 -38.70 -9.50 -15.50
N THR A 96 -39.45 -10.59 -15.28
CA THR A 96 -39.73 -11.12 -13.91
C THR A 96 -38.71 -12.11 -13.42
N VAL A 97 -37.92 -12.70 -14.33
CA VAL A 97 -36.96 -13.79 -14.04
C VAL A 97 -37.68 -15.06 -13.55
N GLU A 98 -38.96 -15.23 -13.90
CA GLU A 98 -39.78 -16.39 -13.52
C GLU A 98 -39.90 -17.37 -14.68
N THR A 99 -39.96 -18.67 -14.38
CA THR A 99 -40.28 -19.70 -15.35
C THR A 99 -41.76 -19.72 -15.62
N VAL A 100 -42.15 -19.69 -16.90
CA VAL A 100 -43.52 -19.73 -17.35
C VAL A 100 -43.78 -21.05 -18.11
N ASN A 101 -44.78 -21.82 -17.67
CA ASN A 101 -45.22 -23.07 -18.30
C ASN A 101 -46.71 -22.99 -18.65
N ILE A 102 -47.01 -22.94 -19.94
CA ILE A 102 -48.37 -22.72 -20.48
C ILE A 102 -48.80 -23.98 -21.22
N ALA A 103 -50.00 -24.50 -20.92
CA ALA A 103 -50.61 -25.63 -21.59
C ALA A 103 -51.31 -25.25 -22.92
N ASN A 104 -51.86 -24.05 -22.95
CA ASN A 104 -52.49 -23.51 -24.17
C ASN A 104 -52.29 -22.02 -24.32
N ALA A 105 -51.38 -21.59 -25.19
CA ALA A 105 -51.06 -20.17 -25.45
C ALA A 105 -52.28 -19.37 -26.00
N TYR A 106 -53.30 -20.06 -26.52
CA TYR A 106 -54.52 -19.44 -26.99
C TYR A 106 -55.54 -19.26 -25.88
N ASP A 107 -55.36 -19.89 -24.69
CA ASP A 107 -56.22 -19.75 -23.55
C ASP A 107 -55.96 -18.44 -22.81
N ARG A 108 -56.88 -17.49 -22.96
CA ARG A 108 -56.74 -16.16 -22.34
C ARG A 108 -56.80 -16.23 -20.82
N ASP A 109 -57.56 -17.15 -20.26
CA ASP A 109 -57.74 -17.28 -18.82
C ASP A 109 -56.46 -17.82 -18.19
N GLU A 110 -55.79 -18.77 -18.81
CA GLU A 110 -54.47 -19.28 -18.34
C GLU A 110 -53.41 -18.17 -18.36
N LEU A 111 -53.37 -17.35 -19.42
CA LEU A 111 -52.41 -16.24 -19.50
C LEU A 111 -52.66 -15.17 -18.45
N VAL A 112 -53.93 -14.79 -18.22
CA VAL A 112 -54.31 -13.77 -17.23
C VAL A 112 -54.03 -14.21 -15.81
N GLN A 113 -54.09 -15.52 -15.51
CA GLN A 113 -53.71 -16.07 -14.20
C GLN A 113 -52.22 -15.86 -13.92
N ILE A 114 -51.35 -15.86 -14.94
CA ILE A 114 -49.92 -15.57 -14.81
C ILE A 114 -49.71 -14.08 -14.67
N ASN A 115 -50.24 -13.28 -15.60
CA ASN A 115 -50.21 -11.83 -15.54
C ASN A 115 -51.32 -11.22 -16.40
N LYS A 116 -52.03 -10.20 -15.88
CA LYS A 116 -53.17 -9.56 -16.54
C LYS A 116 -52.85 -8.94 -17.91
N ASP A 117 -51.62 -8.51 -18.09
CA ASP A 117 -51.12 -7.82 -19.29
C ASP A 117 -50.53 -8.79 -20.31
N LEU A 118 -50.38 -10.08 -19.96
CA LEU A 118 -49.77 -11.10 -20.78
C LEU A 118 -50.68 -11.53 -21.90
N TYR A 119 -50.20 -11.54 -23.14
CA TYR A 119 -50.91 -12.05 -24.30
C TYR A 119 -49.99 -12.84 -25.23
N PHE A 120 -50.60 -13.72 -26.04
CA PHE A 120 -49.91 -14.44 -27.09
C PHE A 120 -50.15 -13.78 -28.44
N ASP A 121 -49.06 -13.36 -29.14
CA ASP A 121 -49.13 -12.78 -30.51
C ASP A 121 -49.32 -13.88 -31.56
N ARG A 122 -50.50 -13.94 -32.16
CA ARG A 122 -50.88 -14.98 -33.14
C ARG A 122 -50.34 -14.71 -34.55
N SER A 123 -49.77 -13.55 -34.80
CA SER A 123 -49.32 -13.13 -36.13
C SER A 123 -48.26 -14.06 -36.74
N TRP A 124 -47.41 -14.66 -35.88
CA TRP A 124 -46.41 -15.66 -36.30
C TRP A 124 -47.03 -16.98 -36.70
N ASP A 125 -48.01 -17.47 -35.99
CA ASP A 125 -48.75 -18.70 -36.30
C ASP A 125 -49.54 -18.53 -37.58
N GLU A 126 -50.24 -17.40 -37.75
CA GLU A 126 -50.99 -17.04 -38.94
C GLU A 126 -50.10 -16.95 -40.20
N SER A 127 -48.90 -16.41 -40.05
CA SER A 127 -47.95 -16.22 -41.16
C SER A 127 -47.22 -17.52 -41.54
N SER A 128 -47.00 -18.45 -40.58
CA SER A 128 -46.24 -19.66 -40.79
C SER A 128 -47.07 -20.92 -40.97
N GLY A 129 -48.39 -20.85 -40.70
CA GLY A 129 -49.30 -21.99 -40.66
C GLY A 129 -49.02 -23.00 -39.53
N TYR A 130 -48.21 -22.62 -38.55
CA TYR A 130 -47.84 -23.41 -37.38
C TYR A 130 -48.76 -23.05 -36.20
N LEU A 131 -49.18 -24.02 -35.44
CA LEU A 131 -50.04 -23.84 -34.26
C LEU A 131 -49.24 -24.01 -33.00
N THR A 132 -48.98 -22.88 -32.29
CA THR A 132 -48.30 -22.84 -31.01
C THR A 132 -49.29 -23.06 -29.89
N LYS A 133 -49.26 -24.21 -29.21
CA LYS A 133 -50.13 -24.48 -28.04
C LYS A 133 -49.36 -24.39 -26.74
N GLN A 134 -48.41 -25.31 -26.50
CA GLN A 134 -47.69 -25.36 -25.25
C GLN A 134 -46.41 -24.53 -25.33
N ILE A 135 -46.13 -23.79 -24.27
CA ILE A 135 -44.90 -23.00 -24.17
C ILE A 135 -44.29 -23.16 -22.77
N LEU A 136 -43.01 -23.56 -22.73
CA LEU A 136 -42.19 -23.52 -21.55
C LEU A 136 -41.11 -22.43 -21.78
N SER A 137 -41.13 -21.38 -20.99
CA SER A 137 -40.22 -20.22 -21.12
C SER A 137 -39.41 -20.03 -19.85
N LEU A 138 -38.08 -20.02 -19.96
CA LEU A 138 -37.16 -19.95 -18.84
C LEU A 138 -36.13 -18.82 -19.02
N PRO A 139 -35.79 -18.11 -17.94
CA PRO A 139 -34.71 -17.11 -18.00
C PRO A 139 -33.33 -17.80 -18.13
N VAL A 140 -32.51 -17.31 -19.03
CA VAL A 140 -31.09 -17.71 -19.15
C VAL A 140 -30.26 -16.73 -18.34
N LEU A 141 -29.64 -17.22 -17.27
CA LEU A 141 -28.94 -16.40 -16.29
C LEU A 141 -27.43 -16.59 -16.34
N TYR A 142 -26.71 -15.48 -16.18
CA TYR A 142 -25.31 -15.52 -15.75
C TYR A 142 -25.19 -14.86 -14.38
N LYS A 143 -24.85 -15.63 -13.35
CA LYS A 143 -24.93 -15.23 -11.92
C LYS A 143 -26.37 -14.80 -11.60
N LYS A 144 -26.61 -13.50 -11.35
CA LYS A 144 -27.92 -12.91 -11.05
C LYS A 144 -28.52 -12.08 -12.21
N TYR A 145 -27.84 -12.03 -13.35
CA TYR A 145 -28.27 -11.20 -14.47
C TYR A 145 -28.91 -12.04 -15.56
N VAL A 146 -30.08 -11.58 -16.09
CA VAL A 146 -30.72 -12.18 -17.25
C VAL A 146 -29.94 -11.78 -18.50
N ILE A 147 -29.47 -12.76 -19.23
CA ILE A 147 -28.72 -12.57 -20.50
C ILE A 147 -29.46 -13.15 -21.69
N GLY A 148 -30.54 -13.86 -21.46
CA GLY A 148 -31.38 -14.43 -22.50
C GLY A 148 -32.63 -15.07 -21.96
N VAL A 149 -33.41 -15.69 -22.86
CA VAL A 149 -34.59 -16.49 -22.57
C VAL A 149 -34.53 -17.73 -23.44
N LEU A 150 -34.84 -18.89 -22.87
CA LEU A 150 -35.03 -20.16 -23.57
C LEU A 150 -36.51 -20.50 -23.64
N GLN A 151 -37.05 -20.74 -24.83
CA GLN A 151 -38.43 -21.21 -25.01
C GLN A 151 -38.47 -22.57 -25.73
N LEU A 152 -39.17 -23.52 -25.13
CA LEU A 152 -39.58 -24.78 -25.78
C LEU A 152 -41.05 -24.66 -26.17
N ILE A 153 -41.37 -25.08 -27.37
CA ILE A 153 -42.70 -24.93 -27.99
C ILE A 153 -43.22 -26.29 -28.40
N ASN A 154 -44.47 -26.59 -28.06
CA ASN A 154 -45.22 -27.80 -28.35
C ASN A 154 -44.52 -29.06 -27.93
N LYS A 155 -44.90 -29.61 -26.80
CA LYS A 155 -44.44 -30.94 -26.34
C LYS A 155 -44.95 -32.02 -27.28
N LYS A 156 -44.08 -32.96 -27.71
CA LYS A 156 -44.45 -34.04 -28.65
C LYS A 156 -45.31 -35.11 -27.96
N SER A 157 -45.06 -35.37 -26.67
CA SER A 157 -45.80 -36.34 -25.86
C SER A 157 -46.47 -35.64 -24.64
N GLY A 158 -47.80 -35.48 -24.68
CA GLY A 158 -48.56 -34.90 -23.58
C GLY A 158 -49.11 -33.48 -23.80
N ASP A 159 -49.87 -32.98 -22.85
CA ASP A 159 -50.63 -31.72 -22.97
C ASP A 159 -49.95 -30.53 -22.29
N ARG A 160 -48.87 -30.75 -21.55
CA ARG A 160 -48.08 -29.75 -20.85
C ARG A 160 -46.66 -30.25 -20.57
N PHE A 161 -45.67 -29.34 -20.53
CA PHE A 161 -44.33 -29.70 -20.09
C PHE A 161 -44.33 -30.12 -18.61
N THR A 162 -43.67 -31.23 -18.32
CA THR A 162 -43.58 -31.77 -16.95
C THR A 162 -42.50 -31.08 -16.12
N GLU A 163 -42.45 -31.42 -14.84
CA GLU A 163 -41.40 -30.89 -13.95
C GLU A 163 -40.02 -31.41 -14.38
N GLU A 164 -39.94 -32.62 -14.93
CA GLU A 164 -38.71 -33.18 -15.49
C GLU A 164 -38.22 -32.39 -16.73
N ASP A 165 -39.13 -32.03 -17.64
CA ASP A 165 -38.84 -31.14 -18.77
C ASP A 165 -38.33 -29.78 -18.30
N GLN A 166 -38.92 -29.20 -17.24
CA GLN A 166 -38.49 -27.94 -16.69
C GLN A 166 -37.09 -28.03 -16.10
N ASN A 167 -36.79 -29.10 -15.34
CA ASN A 167 -35.46 -29.31 -14.74
C ASN A 167 -34.38 -29.45 -15.83
N SER A 168 -34.65 -30.23 -16.86
CA SER A 168 -33.75 -30.39 -18.01
C SER A 168 -33.51 -29.08 -18.74
N ALA A 169 -34.57 -28.28 -18.93
CA ALA A 169 -34.46 -26.96 -19.56
C ALA A 169 -33.69 -25.93 -18.68
N VAL A 170 -33.81 -26.01 -17.34
CA VAL A 170 -33.03 -25.21 -16.40
C VAL A 170 -31.52 -25.52 -16.49
N GLU A 171 -31.15 -26.81 -16.57
CA GLU A 171 -29.75 -27.20 -16.75
C GLU A 171 -29.17 -26.66 -18.07
N MET A 172 -29.91 -26.77 -19.16
CA MET A 172 -29.52 -26.21 -20.44
C MET A 172 -29.43 -24.65 -20.39
N ALA A 173 -30.36 -23.99 -19.72
CA ALA A 173 -30.32 -22.53 -19.54
C ALA A 173 -29.06 -22.06 -18.80
N LYS A 174 -28.56 -22.85 -17.83
CA LYS A 174 -27.27 -22.56 -17.14
C LYS A 174 -26.08 -22.64 -18.10
N VAL A 175 -26.03 -23.70 -18.94
CA VAL A 175 -24.96 -23.85 -19.96
C VAL A 175 -24.97 -22.71 -20.96
N LEU A 176 -26.15 -22.40 -21.50
CA LEU A 176 -26.34 -21.26 -22.42
C LEU A 176 -25.95 -19.93 -21.77
N GLY A 177 -26.23 -19.78 -20.48
CA GLY A 177 -25.91 -18.58 -19.71
C GLY A 177 -24.42 -18.28 -19.71
N ILE A 178 -23.60 -19.27 -19.43
CA ILE A 178 -22.13 -19.14 -19.41
C ILE A 178 -21.61 -18.87 -20.82
N ALA A 179 -22.11 -19.59 -21.83
CA ALA A 179 -21.61 -19.50 -23.20
C ALA A 179 -21.96 -18.16 -23.85
N ILE A 180 -23.22 -17.72 -23.76
CA ILE A 180 -23.68 -16.42 -24.31
C ILE A 180 -22.90 -15.29 -23.64
N TYR A 181 -22.71 -15.31 -22.32
CA TYR A 181 -21.93 -14.30 -21.63
C TYR A 181 -20.48 -14.23 -22.15
N ASN A 182 -19.82 -15.40 -22.31
CA ASN A 182 -18.47 -15.45 -22.84
C ASN A 182 -18.38 -14.92 -24.27
N GLN A 183 -19.34 -15.25 -25.13
CA GLN A 183 -19.40 -14.76 -26.51
C GLN A 183 -19.70 -13.25 -26.55
N MET A 184 -20.59 -12.73 -25.72
CA MET A 184 -20.83 -11.29 -25.58
C MET A 184 -19.55 -10.54 -25.13
N LYS A 185 -18.77 -11.13 -24.25
CA LYS A 185 -17.50 -10.57 -23.77
C LYS A 185 -16.43 -10.61 -24.87
N LEU A 186 -16.33 -11.67 -25.64
CA LEU A 186 -15.40 -11.80 -26.77
C LEU A 186 -15.75 -10.83 -27.91
N SER A 187 -17.02 -10.72 -28.30
CA SER A 187 -17.48 -9.80 -29.35
C SER A 187 -17.28 -8.32 -28.96
N GLN A 188 -17.28 -8.00 -27.67
CA GLN A 188 -16.88 -6.67 -27.18
C GLN A 188 -15.38 -6.45 -27.30
N THR A 189 -14.56 -7.50 -27.40
CA THR A 189 -13.09 -7.37 -27.53
C THR A 189 -12.66 -7.25 -29.01
N GLU A 190 -13.40 -7.78 -29.95
CA GLU A 190 -13.04 -7.78 -31.38
C GLU A 190 -13.44 -6.51 -32.17
N LYS A 191 -14.21 -5.58 -31.60
CA LYS A 191 -14.60 -4.31 -32.23
C LYS A 191 -14.55 -3.14 -31.24
N LYS A 192 -13.54 -3.04 -30.40
CA LYS A 192 -13.31 -1.79 -29.69
C LYS A 192 -12.48 -0.87 -30.58
N ARG A 193 -13.10 0.17 -31.13
CA ARG A 193 -12.39 1.44 -31.40
C ARG A 193 -11.52 1.71 -30.18
N THR A 194 -10.21 1.74 -30.35
CA THR A 194 -9.32 2.13 -29.27
C THR A 194 -9.29 3.66 -29.19
N LYS A 195 -9.04 4.20 -28.02
CA LYS A 195 -8.89 5.67 -27.83
C LYS A 195 -7.81 6.29 -28.71
N PHE A 196 -7.01 5.46 -29.40
CA PHE A 196 -5.82 5.86 -30.13
C PHE A 196 -5.84 5.45 -31.61
N ASP A 197 -6.98 5.00 -32.13
CA ASP A 197 -7.16 4.65 -33.54
C ASP A 197 -6.88 5.82 -34.48
N TYR A 198 -7.19 7.04 -34.05
CA TYR A 198 -6.86 8.26 -34.79
C TYR A 198 -5.34 8.38 -35.01
N LEU A 199 -4.51 8.11 -34.00
CA LEU A 199 -3.05 8.20 -34.10
C LEU A 199 -2.49 7.19 -35.10
N ILE A 200 -3.09 5.98 -35.17
CA ILE A 200 -2.69 4.94 -36.12
C ILE A 200 -3.15 5.30 -37.54
N LYS A 201 -4.41 5.70 -37.70
CA LYS A 201 -4.99 6.08 -39.02
C LYS A 201 -4.24 7.24 -39.70
N ASN A 202 -3.76 8.18 -38.89
CA ASN A 202 -3.01 9.35 -39.40
C ASN A 202 -1.47 9.10 -39.42
N ASN A 203 -1.03 7.86 -39.27
CA ASN A 203 0.40 7.48 -39.27
C ASN A 203 1.26 8.27 -38.27
N ILE A 204 0.70 8.72 -37.14
CA ILE A 204 1.41 9.42 -36.07
C ILE A 204 2.19 8.42 -35.23
N ILE A 205 1.63 7.22 -35.01
CA ILE A 205 2.27 6.09 -34.37
C ILE A 205 1.99 4.80 -35.15
N ALA A 206 2.91 3.84 -35.06
CA ALA A 206 2.70 2.50 -35.60
C ALA A 206 1.94 1.63 -34.57
N GLU A 207 1.22 0.61 -35.04
CA GLU A 207 0.45 -0.32 -34.19
C GLU A 207 1.36 -1.00 -33.11
N LYS A 208 2.58 -1.38 -33.48
CA LYS A 208 3.59 -1.91 -32.55
C LYS A 208 4.02 -0.92 -31.47
N GLU A 209 3.98 0.39 -31.77
CA GLU A 209 4.29 1.43 -30.79
C GLU A 209 3.15 1.60 -29.79
N LEU A 210 1.90 1.45 -30.21
CA LEU A 210 0.74 1.41 -29.32
C LEU A 210 0.85 0.24 -28.33
N GLU A 211 1.15 -0.98 -28.81
CA GLU A 211 1.32 -2.14 -27.94
C GLU A 211 2.45 -1.92 -26.92
N LYS A 212 3.58 -1.36 -27.38
CA LYS A 212 4.70 -1.03 -26.49
C LYS A 212 4.34 0.05 -25.47
N ALA A 213 3.58 1.06 -25.87
CA ALA A 213 3.10 2.12 -24.97
C ALA A 213 2.17 1.55 -23.90
N ILE A 214 1.24 0.67 -24.26
CA ILE A 214 0.34 0.00 -23.30
C ILE A 214 1.13 -0.82 -22.26
N LYS A 215 2.14 -1.57 -22.72
CA LYS A 215 3.00 -2.36 -21.84
C LYS A 215 3.79 -1.46 -20.88
N THR A 216 4.42 -0.41 -21.41
CA THR A 216 5.21 0.55 -20.63
C THR A 216 4.34 1.30 -19.61
N ALA A 217 3.14 1.72 -19.99
CA ALA A 217 2.19 2.38 -19.09
C ALA A 217 1.84 1.49 -17.88
N ARG A 218 1.62 0.18 -18.10
CA ARG A 218 1.38 -0.78 -17.04
C ARG A 218 2.59 -0.97 -16.11
N GLU A 219 3.78 -1.10 -16.69
CA GLU A 219 5.03 -1.28 -15.93
C GLU A 219 5.35 -0.06 -15.06
N ARG A 220 5.11 1.15 -15.57
CA ARG A 220 5.40 2.42 -14.88
C ARG A 220 4.24 2.94 -14.02
N LYS A 221 3.06 2.31 -14.09
CA LYS A 221 1.81 2.78 -13.44
C LYS A 221 1.45 4.22 -13.86
N GLU A 222 1.67 4.56 -15.12
CA GLU A 222 1.35 5.84 -15.74
C GLU A 222 0.17 5.67 -16.71
N SER A 223 -0.45 6.80 -17.14
CA SER A 223 -1.45 6.77 -18.21
C SER A 223 -0.79 6.53 -19.58
N ILE A 224 -1.51 5.93 -20.52
CA ILE A 224 -0.99 5.68 -21.87
C ILE A 224 -0.76 7.02 -22.59
N GLU A 225 -1.61 7.99 -22.36
CA GLU A 225 -1.50 9.36 -22.87
C GLU A 225 -0.17 10.00 -22.42
N SER A 226 0.20 9.85 -21.15
CA SER A 226 1.48 10.34 -20.62
C SER A 226 2.68 9.66 -21.30
N VAL A 227 2.59 8.36 -21.58
CA VAL A 227 3.64 7.62 -22.31
C VAL A 227 3.78 8.13 -23.74
N PHE A 228 2.67 8.42 -24.46
CA PHE A 228 2.74 9.00 -25.80
C PHE A 228 3.43 10.35 -25.80
N ILE A 229 3.06 11.24 -24.89
CA ILE A 229 3.60 12.60 -24.83
C ILE A 229 5.05 12.60 -24.38
N ASN A 230 5.36 11.91 -23.27
CA ASN A 230 6.67 12.02 -22.62
C ASN A 230 7.74 11.12 -23.25
N LEU A 231 7.37 9.89 -23.64
CA LEU A 231 8.31 8.89 -24.13
C LEU A 231 8.36 8.83 -25.66
N LEU A 232 7.20 8.78 -26.32
CA LEU A 232 7.10 8.69 -27.78
C LEU A 232 7.07 10.07 -28.46
N LYS A 233 7.07 11.16 -27.67
CA LYS A 233 7.09 12.56 -28.14
C LYS A 233 5.96 12.91 -29.11
N VAL A 234 4.83 12.24 -28.98
CA VAL A 234 3.59 12.60 -29.73
C VAL A 234 3.11 13.96 -29.25
N ARG A 235 2.70 14.83 -30.15
CA ARG A 235 2.15 16.15 -29.80
C ARG A 235 0.92 15.99 -28.94
N LYS A 236 0.80 16.83 -27.91
CA LYS A 236 -0.30 16.83 -26.95
C LYS A 236 -1.67 16.99 -27.63
N GLU A 237 -1.72 17.88 -28.65
CA GLU A 237 -2.90 18.16 -29.45
C GLU A 237 -3.38 16.93 -30.24
N GLU A 238 -2.45 16.12 -30.76
CA GLU A 238 -2.80 14.89 -31.49
C GLU A 238 -3.38 13.82 -30.58
N VAL A 239 -2.81 13.68 -29.36
CA VAL A 239 -3.37 12.78 -28.34
C VAL A 239 -4.76 13.26 -27.92
N GLY A 240 -4.94 14.55 -27.70
CA GLY A 240 -6.23 15.15 -27.38
C GLY A 240 -7.28 14.95 -28.48
N ARG A 241 -6.92 15.16 -29.76
CA ARG A 241 -7.79 14.88 -30.90
C ARG A 241 -8.22 13.42 -30.98
N SER A 242 -7.30 12.52 -30.71
CA SER A 242 -7.60 11.09 -30.67
C SER A 242 -8.67 10.75 -29.62
N LEU A 243 -8.58 11.37 -28.45
CA LEU A 243 -9.59 11.22 -27.40
C LEU A 243 -10.93 11.86 -27.80
N ALA A 244 -10.90 13.06 -28.41
CA ALA A 244 -12.07 13.75 -28.89
C ALA A 244 -12.84 12.94 -29.96
N GLU A 245 -12.12 12.34 -30.93
CA GLU A 245 -12.73 11.48 -31.96
C GLU A 245 -13.32 10.20 -31.36
N TYR A 246 -12.65 9.63 -30.34
CA TYR A 246 -13.13 8.43 -29.68
C TYR A 246 -14.38 8.68 -28.83
N TYR A 247 -14.40 9.76 -28.05
CA TYR A 247 -15.51 10.11 -27.15
C TYR A 247 -16.61 10.93 -27.82
N GLU A 248 -16.44 11.31 -29.09
CA GLU A 248 -17.38 12.14 -29.87
C GLU A 248 -17.70 13.47 -29.16
N CYS A 249 -16.68 14.08 -28.53
CA CYS A 249 -16.78 15.34 -27.79
C CYS A 249 -15.60 16.27 -28.12
N GLU A 250 -15.69 17.54 -27.70
CA GLU A 250 -14.61 18.52 -27.91
C GLU A 250 -13.40 18.19 -27.02
N TYR A 251 -12.17 18.32 -27.54
CA TYR A 251 -10.95 18.38 -26.77
C TYR A 251 -10.63 19.81 -26.39
N VAL A 252 -10.47 20.08 -25.09
CA VAL A 252 -10.11 21.40 -24.58
C VAL A 252 -8.72 21.32 -23.92
N PRO A 253 -7.67 21.85 -24.58
CA PRO A 253 -6.36 21.99 -23.96
C PRO A 253 -6.37 23.06 -22.87
N TYR A 254 -5.35 23.05 -22.00
CA TYR A 254 -5.20 24.12 -21.02
C TYR A 254 -4.96 25.47 -21.68
N ASP A 255 -5.72 26.49 -21.26
CA ASP A 255 -5.59 27.89 -21.65
C ASP A 255 -5.39 28.74 -20.38
N ASN A 256 -4.26 29.44 -20.30
CA ASN A 256 -3.94 30.33 -19.18
C ASN A 256 -4.73 31.66 -19.16
N ASN A 257 -5.51 31.95 -20.21
CA ASN A 257 -6.39 33.11 -20.31
C ASN A 257 -7.88 32.75 -20.13
N ALA A 258 -8.17 31.48 -19.84
CA ALA A 258 -9.55 31.05 -19.65
C ALA A 258 -10.23 31.80 -18.49
N PRO A 259 -11.50 32.24 -18.65
CA PRO A 259 -12.22 32.92 -17.57
C PRO A 259 -12.40 31.97 -16.37
N ILE A 260 -12.15 32.48 -15.15
CA ILE A 260 -12.31 31.71 -13.93
C ILE A 260 -13.79 31.62 -13.57
N PRO A 261 -14.43 30.43 -13.54
CA PRO A 261 -15.85 30.26 -13.26
C PRO A 261 -16.13 30.32 -11.74
N GLY A 262 -15.89 31.48 -11.11
CA GLY A 262 -15.89 31.67 -9.64
C GLY A 262 -17.17 31.16 -8.96
N GLU A 263 -18.36 31.43 -9.55
CA GLU A 263 -19.64 30.99 -8.99
C GLU A 263 -19.78 29.46 -8.93
N LEU A 264 -19.21 28.73 -9.90
CA LEU A 264 -19.26 27.27 -9.94
C LEU A 264 -18.22 26.66 -8.99
N LEU A 265 -17.11 27.34 -8.76
CA LEU A 265 -15.99 26.84 -7.95
C LEU A 265 -16.21 26.99 -6.45
N THR A 266 -17.01 27.99 -6.00
CA THR A 266 -17.23 28.28 -4.57
C THR A 266 -17.77 27.09 -3.77
N LYS A 267 -18.52 26.20 -4.38
CA LYS A 267 -19.08 24.99 -3.72
C LYS A 267 -18.28 23.72 -3.96
N LEU A 268 -17.18 23.79 -4.72
CA LEU A 268 -16.40 22.64 -5.14
C LEU A 268 -15.04 22.62 -4.44
N LYS A 269 -14.71 21.50 -3.81
CA LYS A 269 -13.41 21.33 -3.16
C LYS A 269 -12.35 20.91 -4.19
N ARG A 270 -11.22 21.66 -4.29
CA ARG A 270 -10.09 21.39 -5.20
C ARG A 270 -9.60 19.94 -5.09
N VAL A 271 -9.48 19.40 -3.87
CA VAL A 271 -9.02 18.03 -3.61
C VAL A 271 -9.94 16.99 -4.26
N TYR A 272 -11.26 17.22 -4.18
CA TYR A 272 -12.26 16.36 -4.80
C TYR A 272 -12.14 16.37 -6.33
N LEU A 273 -12.03 17.56 -6.93
CA LEU A 273 -11.88 17.75 -8.38
C LEU A 273 -10.57 17.09 -8.88
N LYS A 274 -9.47 17.28 -8.15
CA LYS A 274 -8.16 16.68 -8.46
C LYS A 274 -8.21 15.14 -8.39
N LYS A 275 -8.89 14.58 -7.38
CA LYS A 275 -9.05 13.12 -7.23
C LYS A 275 -9.90 12.52 -8.33
N ASN A 276 -10.96 13.22 -8.73
CA ASN A 276 -11.92 12.75 -9.72
C ASN A 276 -11.60 13.18 -11.15
N LEU A 277 -10.56 14.00 -11.37
CA LEU A 277 -10.06 14.48 -12.66
C LEU A 277 -11.17 15.12 -13.51
N TRP A 278 -11.79 16.19 -13.00
CA TRP A 278 -12.70 17.05 -13.75
C TRP A 278 -12.70 18.48 -13.21
N VAL A 279 -13.11 19.45 -14.03
CA VAL A 279 -13.19 20.85 -13.67
C VAL A 279 -14.27 21.55 -14.49
N PRO A 280 -15.12 22.43 -13.90
CA PRO A 280 -16.04 23.26 -14.66
C PRO A 280 -15.26 24.38 -15.36
N LEU A 281 -15.55 24.61 -16.65
CA LEU A 281 -14.92 25.68 -17.45
C LEU A 281 -15.75 26.95 -17.51
N GLY A 282 -17.07 26.84 -17.38
CA GLY A 282 -17.96 27.98 -17.43
C GLY A 282 -19.42 27.59 -17.55
N SER A 283 -20.31 28.59 -17.54
CA SER A 283 -21.75 28.41 -17.77
C SER A 283 -22.23 29.44 -18.77
N GLU A 284 -22.89 28.99 -19.82
CA GLU A 284 -23.54 29.87 -20.84
C GLU A 284 -24.97 29.40 -21.09
N ASN A 285 -25.94 30.31 -21.05
CA ASN A 285 -27.36 30.05 -21.32
C ASN A 285 -27.93 28.82 -20.56
N GLY A 286 -27.59 28.63 -19.29
CA GLY A 286 -28.06 27.51 -18.46
C GLY A 286 -27.32 26.18 -18.70
N THR A 287 -26.37 26.16 -19.68
CA THR A 287 -25.52 24.99 -19.96
C THR A 287 -24.17 25.16 -19.29
N VAL A 288 -23.78 24.17 -18.48
CA VAL A 288 -22.47 24.15 -17.83
C VAL A 288 -21.50 23.28 -18.62
N LYS A 289 -20.36 23.85 -19.01
CA LYS A 289 -19.27 23.13 -19.70
C LYS A 289 -18.31 22.54 -18.69
N ILE A 290 -18.11 21.21 -18.76
CA ILE A 290 -17.28 20.45 -17.82
C ILE A 290 -16.16 19.75 -18.58
N LEU A 291 -14.92 19.96 -18.16
CA LEU A 291 -13.75 19.24 -18.66
C LEU A 291 -13.50 18.00 -17.81
N VAL A 292 -13.42 16.83 -18.46
CA VAL A 292 -13.22 15.53 -17.79
C VAL A 292 -12.16 14.71 -18.54
N ASP A 293 -11.52 13.77 -17.84
CA ASP A 293 -10.58 12.81 -18.48
C ASP A 293 -11.31 11.68 -19.21
N ASN A 294 -12.55 11.39 -18.82
CA ASN A 294 -13.38 10.35 -19.44
C ASN A 294 -14.86 10.71 -19.30
N PRO A 295 -15.48 11.22 -20.39
CA PRO A 295 -16.89 11.63 -20.42
C PRO A 295 -17.88 10.45 -20.45
N GLU A 296 -17.45 9.21 -20.61
CA GLU A 296 -18.33 8.02 -20.57
C GLU A 296 -18.50 7.43 -19.17
N ARG A 297 -17.77 7.93 -18.17
CA ARG A 297 -17.86 7.44 -16.79
C ARG A 297 -19.13 7.95 -16.10
N LEU A 298 -20.15 7.10 -16.02
CA LEU A 298 -21.44 7.44 -15.41
C LEU A 298 -21.33 7.93 -13.97
N ASP A 299 -20.45 7.33 -13.16
CA ASP A 299 -20.19 7.76 -11.78
C ASP A 299 -19.69 9.21 -11.68
N LYS A 300 -18.89 9.67 -12.65
CA LYS A 300 -18.45 11.07 -12.74
C LYS A 300 -19.57 11.99 -13.18
N ILE A 301 -20.31 11.60 -14.23
CA ILE A 301 -21.45 12.37 -14.73
C ILE A 301 -22.48 12.58 -13.62
N ASP A 302 -22.84 11.54 -12.89
CA ASP A 302 -23.80 11.61 -11.79
C ASP A 302 -23.27 12.51 -10.65
N SER A 303 -21.99 12.40 -10.34
CA SER A 303 -21.34 13.26 -9.35
C SER A 303 -21.34 14.74 -9.76
N VAL A 304 -21.04 15.05 -11.03
CA VAL A 304 -21.11 16.42 -11.57
C VAL A 304 -22.52 16.98 -11.45
N LYS A 305 -23.54 16.22 -11.90
CA LYS A 305 -24.94 16.64 -11.85
C LYS A 305 -25.45 16.86 -10.43
N SER A 306 -24.95 16.08 -9.48
CA SER A 306 -25.30 16.24 -8.06
C SER A 306 -24.67 17.48 -7.41
N LEU A 307 -23.45 17.85 -7.84
CA LEU A 307 -22.70 18.96 -7.22
C LEU A 307 -22.95 20.32 -7.89
N ILE A 308 -23.26 20.32 -9.19
CA ILE A 308 -23.55 21.54 -9.96
C ILE A 308 -24.94 21.41 -10.57
N PRO A 309 -26.01 21.93 -9.97
CA PRO A 309 -27.32 21.95 -10.58
C PRO A 309 -27.34 22.88 -11.81
N ALA A 310 -27.70 22.35 -12.98
CA ALA A 310 -27.81 23.11 -14.24
C ALA A 310 -28.93 22.54 -15.13
N GLU A 311 -29.42 23.33 -16.08
CA GLU A 311 -30.43 22.89 -17.03
C GLU A 311 -29.89 21.87 -18.04
N SER A 312 -28.64 22.07 -18.46
CA SER A 312 -27.96 21.15 -19.37
C SER A 312 -26.44 21.14 -19.10
N TYR A 313 -25.75 20.07 -19.55
CA TYR A 313 -24.32 19.87 -19.38
C TYR A 313 -23.66 19.55 -20.72
N GLU A 314 -22.54 20.19 -20.99
CA GLU A 314 -21.64 19.89 -22.09
C GLU A 314 -20.35 19.30 -21.52
N PHE A 315 -20.02 18.05 -21.89
CA PHE A 315 -18.80 17.41 -21.46
C PHE A 315 -17.73 17.48 -22.54
N ALA A 316 -16.60 18.06 -22.23
CA ALA A 316 -15.40 18.10 -23.06
C ALA A 316 -14.33 17.16 -22.48
N VAL A 317 -13.51 16.58 -23.34
CA VAL A 317 -12.39 15.74 -22.89
C VAL A 317 -11.12 16.57 -22.75
N GLY A 318 -10.38 16.33 -21.65
CA GLY A 318 -9.07 16.91 -21.41
C GLY A 318 -8.05 15.87 -20.98
N LEU A 319 -6.78 16.14 -21.26
CA LEU A 319 -5.72 15.35 -20.71
C LEU A 319 -5.60 15.61 -19.21
N LYS A 320 -5.12 14.62 -18.47
CA LYS A 320 -4.95 14.74 -17.02
C LYS A 320 -4.13 15.98 -16.63
N GLU A 321 -3.08 16.26 -17.40
CA GLU A 321 -2.21 17.42 -17.20
C GLU A 321 -2.98 18.73 -17.39
N ASP A 322 -3.85 18.82 -18.41
CA ASP A 322 -4.68 20.01 -18.67
C ASP A 322 -5.66 20.28 -17.52
N ILE A 323 -6.36 19.24 -17.08
CA ILE A 323 -7.30 19.34 -15.95
C ILE A 323 -6.58 19.80 -14.69
N LEU A 324 -5.39 19.26 -14.40
CA LEU A 324 -4.60 19.66 -13.23
C LEU A 324 -4.10 21.10 -13.33
N GLN A 325 -3.70 21.55 -14.55
CA GLN A 325 -3.28 22.93 -14.78
C GLN A 325 -4.46 23.91 -14.64
N TYR A 326 -5.66 23.58 -15.14
CA TYR A 326 -6.87 24.36 -14.87
C TYR A 326 -7.20 24.45 -13.39
N LEU A 327 -7.08 23.34 -12.64
CA LEU A 327 -7.29 23.37 -11.20
C LEU A 327 -6.25 24.21 -10.45
N GLU A 328 -5.01 24.21 -10.92
CA GLU A 328 -3.96 25.09 -10.37
C GLU A 328 -4.26 26.57 -10.70
N TYR A 329 -4.67 26.85 -11.92
CA TYR A 329 -4.99 28.20 -12.35
C TYR A 329 -6.24 28.76 -11.67
N PHE A 330 -7.32 27.98 -11.58
CA PHE A 330 -8.60 28.42 -11.03
C PHE A 330 -8.61 28.58 -9.53
N TYR A 331 -7.88 27.75 -8.81
CA TYR A 331 -7.75 27.83 -7.34
C TYR A 331 -6.49 28.55 -6.87
N GLY A 332 -5.69 29.05 -7.80
CA GLY A 332 -4.36 29.61 -7.54
C GLY A 332 -3.34 28.50 -7.27
N THR A 333 -2.05 28.79 -7.53
CA THR A 333 -0.94 27.99 -7.02
C THR A 333 -1.01 28.04 -5.51
N PRO A 334 -0.94 26.91 -4.77
CA PRO A 334 -0.66 27.01 -3.33
C PRO A 334 0.61 27.84 -3.22
N PRO A 335 0.67 28.88 -2.36
CA PRO A 335 1.90 29.60 -2.17
C PRO A 335 3.00 28.58 -1.94
N ASP A 336 4.11 28.72 -2.66
CA ASP A 336 5.26 27.82 -2.57
C ASP A 336 5.50 27.51 -1.09
N ILE A 337 5.44 26.23 -0.73
CA ILE A 337 5.49 25.72 0.65
C ILE A 337 6.86 26.06 1.31
N GLN A 338 7.75 26.76 0.60
CA GLN A 338 9.12 27.01 1.04
C GLN A 338 9.33 28.27 1.90
N ASP A 339 8.42 29.26 1.94
CA ASP A 339 8.72 30.55 2.59
C ASP A 339 7.70 31.09 3.62
N GLY A 340 6.58 30.41 3.87
CA GLY A 340 5.67 30.84 4.95
C GLY A 340 6.21 30.43 6.33
N SER A 341 6.37 31.36 7.26
CA SER A 341 6.63 30.99 8.64
C SER A 341 5.41 30.29 9.24
N ILE A 342 5.61 29.39 10.20
CA ILE A 342 4.49 28.68 10.86
C ILE A 342 3.55 29.69 11.54
N ASP A 343 4.06 30.82 11.99
CA ASP A 343 3.29 31.90 12.57
C ASP A 343 2.37 32.58 11.56
N GLU A 344 2.76 32.68 10.29
CA GLU A 344 1.88 33.18 9.21
C GLU A 344 0.75 32.18 8.89
N ILE A 345 1.03 30.87 8.94
CA ILE A 345 0.00 29.83 8.76
C ILE A 345 -0.98 29.88 9.94
N LEU A 346 -0.48 29.99 11.16
CA LEU A 346 -1.31 30.16 12.36
C LEU A 346 -2.05 31.50 12.37
N GLY A 347 -1.45 32.59 11.86
CA GLY A 347 -2.09 33.87 11.68
C GLY A 347 -3.25 33.85 10.69
N LYS A 348 -3.14 33.06 9.60
CA LYS A 348 -4.25 32.82 8.66
C LYS A 348 -5.38 31.99 9.29
N LEU A 349 -5.05 31.07 10.18
CA LEU A 349 -6.02 30.31 10.96
C LEU A 349 -6.67 31.19 12.05
N GLY A 350 -5.96 32.19 12.62
CA GLY A 350 -6.46 33.09 13.68
C GLY A 350 -7.20 34.32 13.20
N SER A 351 -7.27 34.63 11.90
CA SER A 351 -7.95 35.81 11.36
C SER A 351 -9.47 35.66 11.24
N ASP A 352 -10.03 34.50 11.48
CA ASP A 352 -11.48 34.29 11.57
C ASP A 352 -11.91 34.23 13.03
N SER A 353 -12.17 35.45 13.57
CA SER A 353 -12.99 35.81 14.74
C SER A 353 -12.58 35.35 16.14
N ASP A 354 -12.18 36.32 16.92
CA ASP A 354 -12.22 36.35 18.40
C ASP A 354 -13.66 36.60 18.97
N GLU A 355 -14.72 36.37 18.23
CA GLU A 355 -16.10 36.55 18.68
C GLU A 355 -16.85 35.22 18.80
N ASP A 356 -17.23 34.91 20.03
CA ASP A 356 -18.27 33.97 20.51
C ASP A 356 -18.55 32.74 19.60
N TRP A 357 -17.77 31.69 19.75
CA TRP A 357 -18.13 30.35 19.29
C TRP A 357 -19.05 29.69 20.33
N ASP A 358 -20.35 29.85 20.12
CA ASP A 358 -21.37 29.03 20.75
C ASP A 358 -21.24 27.57 20.22
N ASP A 359 -21.68 26.59 21.00
CA ASP A 359 -21.51 25.13 20.83
C ASP A 359 -22.05 24.52 19.52
N THR A 360 -22.35 25.34 18.50
CA THR A 360 -22.89 24.97 17.17
C THR A 360 -21.95 25.36 16.00
N GLY A 361 -20.72 25.80 16.27
CA GLY A 361 -19.75 26.23 15.27
C GLY A 361 -19.25 25.10 14.36
N GLU A 362 -19.14 25.35 13.09
CA GLU A 362 -18.56 24.43 12.09
C GLU A 362 -17.18 23.95 12.54
N MET A 363 -17.08 22.66 12.87
CA MET A 363 -15.78 22.04 13.19
C MET A 363 -14.89 22.13 11.98
N LEU A 364 -13.73 22.80 12.13
CA LEU A 364 -12.66 22.74 11.14
C LEU A 364 -12.36 21.29 10.81
N THR A 365 -12.43 20.96 9.53
CA THR A 365 -12.24 19.60 9.06
C THR A 365 -10.75 19.35 8.80
N GLU A 366 -10.34 18.11 8.92
CA GLU A 366 -8.98 17.63 8.61
C GLU A 366 -8.52 17.91 7.17
N ASP A 367 -9.44 18.28 6.28
CA ASP A 367 -9.20 18.64 4.88
C ASP A 367 -9.03 20.16 4.68
N ASP A 368 -9.09 20.96 5.74
CA ASP A 368 -8.81 22.40 5.67
C ASP A 368 -7.40 22.63 5.12
N SER A 369 -7.30 23.47 4.10
CA SER A 369 -6.03 23.76 3.42
C SER A 369 -4.94 24.21 4.39
N ALA A 370 -5.30 24.96 5.43
CA ALA A 370 -4.35 25.47 6.42
C ALA A 370 -3.87 24.36 7.38
N ILE A 371 -4.73 23.42 7.79
CA ILE A 371 -4.34 22.26 8.60
C ILE A 371 -3.42 21.33 7.79
N VAL A 372 -3.72 21.12 6.50
CA VAL A 372 -2.86 20.33 5.61
C VAL A 372 -1.48 20.97 5.48
N GLN A 373 -1.42 22.29 5.28
CA GLN A 373 -0.15 23.04 5.19
C GLN A 373 0.61 22.98 6.51
N LEU A 374 -0.07 23.15 7.64
CA LEU A 374 0.54 23.12 8.97
C LEU A 374 1.20 21.76 9.26
N VAL A 375 0.50 20.65 9.04
CA VAL A 375 1.05 19.31 9.26
C VAL A 375 2.22 19.04 8.33
N ASN A 376 2.11 19.40 7.04
CA ASN A 376 3.20 19.23 6.09
C ASN A 376 4.43 20.08 6.49
N LYS A 377 4.23 21.31 6.95
CA LYS A 377 5.29 22.21 7.42
C LYS A 377 5.98 21.64 8.66
N ILE A 378 5.22 21.16 9.65
CA ILE A 378 5.77 20.52 10.86
C ILE A 378 6.70 19.36 10.47
N ILE A 379 6.26 18.47 9.57
CA ILE A 379 7.07 17.31 9.13
C ILE A 379 8.31 17.77 8.36
N THR A 380 8.15 18.73 7.46
CA THR A 380 9.26 19.29 6.66
C THR A 380 10.33 19.94 7.53
N ASP A 381 9.91 20.77 8.47
CA ASP A 381 10.83 21.48 9.38
C ASP A 381 11.53 20.51 10.35
N ALA A 382 10.82 19.49 10.82
CA ALA A 382 11.43 18.43 11.63
C ALA A 382 12.54 17.71 10.85
N TYR A 383 12.30 17.36 9.59
CA TYR A 383 13.30 16.75 8.72
C TYR A 383 14.51 17.66 8.49
N GLN A 384 14.28 18.95 8.16
CA GLN A 384 15.36 19.93 7.95
C GLN A 384 16.21 20.17 9.21
N LYS A 385 15.58 20.06 10.40
CA LYS A 385 16.27 20.18 11.70
C LYS A 385 16.91 18.88 12.17
N ASN A 386 16.90 17.80 11.34
CA ASN A 386 17.39 16.47 11.67
C ASN A 386 16.74 15.89 12.95
N SER A 387 15.44 16.11 13.12
CA SER A 387 14.67 15.50 14.19
C SER A 387 14.48 14.00 13.94
N SER A 388 14.64 13.20 14.99
CA SER A 388 14.34 11.77 14.93
C SER A 388 12.86 11.47 15.12
N ASP A 389 12.20 12.24 16.02
CA ASP A 389 10.79 12.05 16.35
C ASP A 389 10.09 13.42 16.46
N ILE A 390 8.82 13.45 16.05
CA ILE A 390 7.90 14.57 16.21
C ILE A 390 6.85 14.12 17.21
N HIS A 391 6.66 14.86 18.28
CA HIS A 391 5.63 14.64 19.28
C HIS A 391 4.56 15.71 19.12
N ILE A 392 3.31 15.31 19.01
CA ILE A 392 2.13 16.18 19.02
C ILE A 392 1.31 15.79 20.23
N GLU A 393 1.26 16.66 21.20
CA GLU A 393 0.75 16.43 22.55
C GLU A 393 -0.41 17.38 22.87
N PRO A 394 -1.65 16.98 22.57
CA PRO A 394 -2.84 17.76 22.91
C PRO A 394 -3.13 17.71 24.41
N TYR A 395 -3.36 18.87 25.03
CA TYR A 395 -3.77 18.95 26.43
C TYR A 395 -5.30 19.00 26.58
N PRO A 396 -5.86 18.54 27.74
CA PRO A 396 -7.29 18.53 27.98
C PRO A 396 -7.92 19.94 28.01
N GLY A 397 -9.20 20.04 27.67
CA GLY A 397 -10.00 21.27 27.76
C GLY A 397 -9.55 22.33 26.74
N LYS A 398 -9.56 23.60 27.16
CA LYS A 398 -9.17 24.75 26.33
C LYS A 398 -7.65 24.96 26.25
N LEU A 399 -6.86 24.03 26.74
CA LEU A 399 -5.41 24.03 26.52
C LEU A 399 -5.11 23.58 25.09
N GLY A 400 -4.07 24.16 24.49
CA GLY A 400 -3.64 23.83 23.13
C GLY A 400 -2.96 22.47 23.01
N ALA A 401 -2.18 22.30 21.96
CA ALA A 401 -1.28 21.15 21.79
C ALA A 401 0.15 21.65 21.66
N GLU A 402 1.12 20.96 22.27
CA GLU A 402 2.53 21.19 22.05
C GLU A 402 3.06 20.30 20.93
N VAL A 403 3.81 20.89 20.00
CA VAL A 403 4.61 20.16 19.03
C VAL A 403 6.05 20.20 19.48
N ARG A 404 6.62 19.04 19.76
CA ARG A 404 8.02 18.90 20.18
C ARG A 404 8.82 18.08 19.20
N PHE A 405 10.05 18.50 18.92
CA PHE A 405 11.00 17.78 18.10
C PHE A 405 12.06 17.11 18.98
N ARG A 406 12.34 15.84 18.73
CA ARG A 406 13.47 15.17 19.35
C ARG A 406 14.69 15.31 18.46
N ILE A 407 15.64 16.13 18.84
CA ILE A 407 16.88 16.38 18.11
C ILE A 407 18.04 15.90 18.98
N ASP A 408 18.92 15.07 18.41
CA ASP A 408 20.07 14.47 19.12
C ASP A 408 19.70 13.85 20.48
N GLY A 409 18.51 13.21 20.54
CA GLY A 409 18.00 12.52 21.73
C GLY A 409 17.27 13.41 22.74
N THR A 410 17.27 14.74 22.57
CA THR A 410 16.62 15.72 23.46
C THR A 410 15.35 16.28 22.81
N CYS A 411 14.25 16.38 23.57
CA CYS A 411 13.01 17.02 23.12
C CYS A 411 13.09 18.53 23.29
N HIS A 412 12.69 19.26 22.26
CA HIS A 412 12.59 20.72 22.25
C HIS A 412 11.19 21.11 21.79
N ILE A 413 10.57 22.07 22.46
CA ILE A 413 9.30 22.66 22.01
C ILE A 413 9.58 23.38 20.69
N TYR A 414 8.84 23.00 19.66
CA TYR A 414 8.90 23.62 18.35
C TYR A 414 7.82 24.68 18.19
N GLN A 415 6.57 24.34 18.54
CA GLN A 415 5.42 25.22 18.39
C GLN A 415 4.29 24.83 19.35
N THR A 416 3.51 25.83 19.79
CA THR A 416 2.26 25.61 20.50
C THR A 416 1.09 25.87 19.54
N ILE A 417 0.17 24.93 19.49
CA ILE A 417 -1.00 24.95 18.61
C ILE A 417 -2.23 25.34 19.43
N PRO A 418 -3.04 26.31 18.99
CA PRO A 418 -4.29 26.66 19.66
C PRO A 418 -5.26 25.49 19.78
N TYR A 419 -6.07 25.46 20.84
CA TYR A 419 -6.93 24.32 21.19
C TYR A 419 -7.94 23.94 20.12
N HIS A 420 -8.41 24.88 19.31
CA HIS A 420 -9.35 24.64 18.21
C HIS A 420 -8.82 23.70 17.13
N TYR A 421 -7.50 23.66 16.92
CA TYR A 421 -6.85 22.92 15.83
C TYR A 421 -6.29 21.55 16.25
N LYS A 422 -6.18 21.30 17.57
CA LYS A 422 -5.51 20.11 18.09
C LYS A 422 -6.10 18.80 17.56
N ARG A 423 -7.44 18.70 17.48
CA ARG A 423 -8.13 17.50 16.96
C ARG A 423 -7.99 17.35 15.45
N ALA A 424 -8.08 18.46 14.71
CA ALA A 424 -7.94 18.47 13.26
C ALA A 424 -6.54 17.99 12.82
N ILE A 425 -5.48 18.39 13.53
CA ILE A 425 -4.10 17.97 13.28
C ILE A 425 -3.96 16.45 13.51
N VAL A 426 -4.46 15.94 14.64
CA VAL A 426 -4.41 14.51 14.95
C VAL A 426 -5.20 13.69 13.90
N SER A 427 -6.42 14.12 13.55
CA SER A 427 -7.21 13.50 12.49
C SER A 427 -6.50 13.51 11.15
N ARG A 428 -5.86 14.62 10.78
CA ARG A 428 -5.07 14.71 9.54
C ARG A 428 -3.92 13.72 9.51
N ILE A 429 -3.18 13.56 10.61
CA ILE A 429 -2.08 12.61 10.70
C ILE A 429 -2.61 11.16 10.61
N LYS A 430 -3.74 10.86 11.26
CA LYS A 430 -4.40 9.55 11.13
C LYS A 430 -4.78 9.22 9.69
N ILE A 431 -5.34 10.19 8.94
CA ILE A 431 -5.64 10.02 7.51
C ILE A 431 -4.36 9.74 6.71
N MET A 432 -3.29 10.51 6.95
CA MET A 432 -2.02 10.34 6.23
C MET A 432 -1.38 8.98 6.48
N SER A 433 -1.67 8.35 7.62
CA SER A 433 -1.13 7.06 8.07
C SER A 433 -2.09 5.89 7.95
N ASP A 434 -3.25 6.07 7.28
CA ASP A 434 -4.29 5.07 7.07
C ASP A 434 -4.85 4.48 8.40
N LEU A 435 -4.93 5.32 9.47
CA LEU A 435 -5.47 4.96 10.78
C LEU A 435 -6.97 5.32 10.87
N ASP A 436 -7.68 4.64 11.78
CA ASP A 436 -9.11 4.89 12.04
C ASP A 436 -9.27 6.19 12.86
N ILE A 437 -9.93 7.19 12.26
CA ILE A 437 -10.18 8.51 12.87
C ILE A 437 -11.24 8.41 13.97
N ALA A 438 -12.22 7.49 13.83
CA ALA A 438 -13.31 7.35 14.77
C ALA A 438 -12.88 6.64 16.06
N GLU A 439 -11.91 5.74 16.00
CA GLU A 439 -11.40 5.03 17.18
C GLU A 439 -10.33 5.87 17.89
N ARG A 440 -10.66 6.36 19.09
CA ARG A 440 -9.79 7.23 19.92
C ARG A 440 -9.43 6.63 21.27
N ARG A 441 -9.91 5.42 21.55
CA ARG A 441 -9.77 4.75 22.86
C ARG A 441 -8.68 3.71 22.89
N LYS A 442 -8.13 3.37 21.72
CA LYS A 442 -7.09 2.34 21.55
C LYS A 442 -5.87 2.91 20.87
N PRO A 443 -4.67 2.49 21.28
CA PRO A 443 -3.45 2.81 20.53
C PRO A 443 -3.53 2.28 19.11
N GLN A 444 -3.01 3.05 18.15
CA GLN A 444 -2.95 2.70 16.75
C GLN A 444 -1.55 2.95 16.21
N ASP A 445 -1.08 2.07 15.32
CA ASP A 445 0.22 2.19 14.64
C ASP A 445 0.01 2.25 13.12
N GLY A 446 0.73 3.16 12.45
CA GLY A 446 0.65 3.35 11.01
C GLY A 446 1.95 3.84 10.39
N LYS A 447 1.92 4.07 9.08
CA LYS A 447 3.06 4.61 8.33
C LYS A 447 2.60 5.69 7.35
N ILE A 448 3.37 6.77 7.23
CA ILE A 448 3.17 7.82 6.24
C ILE A 448 4.27 7.72 5.18
N LYS A 449 3.90 7.54 3.92
CA LYS A 449 4.77 7.79 2.76
C LYS A 449 4.64 9.24 2.36
N PHE A 450 5.51 10.10 2.92
CA PHE A 450 5.35 11.56 2.84
C PHE A 450 5.46 12.10 1.42
N LYS A 451 6.13 11.40 0.52
CA LYS A 451 6.17 11.71 -0.92
C LYS A 451 4.78 11.86 -1.58
N ARG A 452 3.73 11.29 -0.98
CA ARG A 452 2.35 11.46 -1.45
C ARG A 452 1.80 12.86 -1.17
N PHE A 453 2.39 13.59 -0.22
CA PHE A 453 1.89 14.84 0.34
C PHE A 453 2.88 16.01 0.16
N SER A 454 4.15 15.73 -0.15
CA SER A 454 5.24 16.70 -0.27
C SER A 454 6.29 16.17 -1.26
N PRO A 455 7.15 17.01 -1.86
CA PRO A 455 8.28 16.59 -2.67
C PRO A 455 9.32 15.73 -1.93
N LEU A 456 9.33 15.78 -0.57
CA LEU A 456 10.27 15.03 0.25
C LEU A 456 9.98 13.53 0.22
N ASP A 457 10.99 12.74 -0.16
CA ASP A 457 10.91 11.27 -0.21
C ASP A 457 11.35 10.69 1.14
N ILE A 458 10.48 10.77 2.13
CA ILE A 458 10.67 10.21 3.46
C ILE A 458 9.47 9.37 3.89
N GLU A 459 9.72 8.38 4.73
CA GLU A 459 8.69 7.60 5.41
C GLU A 459 8.69 7.95 6.91
N LEU A 460 7.50 7.98 7.51
CA LEU A 460 7.36 8.16 8.96
C LEU A 460 6.55 7.00 9.54
N ARG A 461 7.00 6.49 10.68
CA ARG A 461 6.19 5.61 11.52
C ARG A 461 5.37 6.47 12.47
N VAL A 462 4.09 6.19 12.56
CA VAL A 462 3.13 6.93 13.39
C VAL A 462 2.59 6.02 14.48
N ALA A 463 2.58 6.50 15.72
CA ALA A 463 1.89 5.88 16.82
C ALA A 463 0.93 6.91 17.43
N SER A 464 -0.36 6.57 17.55
CA SER A 464 -1.36 7.33 18.28
C SER A 464 -1.69 6.63 19.58
N VAL A 465 -1.67 7.36 20.69
CA VAL A 465 -1.90 6.82 22.03
C VAL A 465 -2.97 7.67 22.74
N PRO A 466 -4.08 7.08 23.20
CA PRO A 466 -5.09 7.78 23.98
C PRO A 466 -4.52 8.36 25.28
N THR A 467 -4.90 9.60 25.58
CA THR A 467 -4.52 10.31 26.79
C THR A 467 -5.73 10.81 27.58
N VAL A 468 -5.47 11.43 28.73
CA VAL A 468 -6.53 11.97 29.62
C VAL A 468 -7.37 13.03 28.90
N GLY A 469 -8.68 13.02 29.11
CA GLY A 469 -9.60 13.99 28.52
C GLY A 469 -10.11 13.63 27.13
N GLY A 470 -9.86 12.39 26.66
CA GLY A 470 -10.29 11.90 25.35
C GLY A 470 -9.47 12.48 24.19
N GLU A 471 -8.27 12.95 24.50
CA GLU A 471 -7.27 13.39 23.52
C GLU A 471 -6.35 12.23 23.12
N GLU A 472 -5.55 12.42 22.08
CA GLU A 472 -4.60 11.41 21.58
C GLU A 472 -3.26 12.07 21.33
N ASP A 473 -2.22 11.58 21.98
CA ASP A 473 -0.84 11.92 21.63
C ASP A 473 -0.44 11.20 20.35
N VAL A 474 0.27 11.90 19.48
CA VAL A 474 0.81 11.32 18.26
C VAL A 474 2.31 11.47 18.20
N VAL A 475 2.99 10.37 18.01
CA VAL A 475 4.45 10.33 17.79
C VAL A 475 4.72 9.90 16.36
N LEU A 476 5.46 10.74 15.62
CA LEU A 476 5.91 10.43 14.26
C LEU A 476 7.43 10.26 14.29
N ARG A 477 7.92 9.04 14.05
CA ARG A 477 9.33 8.76 13.87
C ARG A 477 9.72 8.88 12.41
N ILE A 478 10.68 9.73 12.11
CA ILE A 478 11.22 9.91 10.75
C ILE A 478 12.17 8.74 10.48
N LEU A 479 11.84 7.93 9.46
CA LEU A 479 12.70 6.85 9.01
C LEU A 479 13.68 7.41 7.99
N SER A 480 14.96 7.10 8.15
CA SER A 480 15.97 7.52 7.18
C SER A 480 15.84 6.69 5.90
N SER A 481 15.45 7.32 4.81
CA SER A 481 15.49 6.76 3.47
C SER A 481 16.87 7.02 2.85
N GLY A 482 17.90 6.30 3.26
CA GLY A 482 19.24 6.53 2.75
C GLY A 482 20.09 5.27 2.75
N GLU A 483 21.21 5.31 2.02
CA GLU A 483 22.24 4.29 2.15
C GLU A 483 22.73 4.23 3.61
N PRO A 484 23.08 3.04 4.11
CA PRO A 484 23.60 2.90 5.47
C PRO A 484 24.88 3.72 5.61
N ILE A 485 25.07 4.30 6.80
CA ILE A 485 26.31 5.01 7.14
C ILE A 485 27.49 4.03 6.98
N PRO A 486 28.56 4.42 6.27
CA PRO A 486 29.76 3.57 6.18
C PRO A 486 30.32 3.23 7.56
N LEU A 487 30.90 2.04 7.72
CA LEU A 487 31.49 1.60 9.01
C LEU A 487 32.58 2.56 9.50
N ASP A 488 33.34 3.15 8.60
CA ASP A 488 34.40 4.11 8.91
C ASP A 488 33.87 5.38 9.58
N ASP A 489 32.64 5.77 9.28
CA ASP A 489 31.97 6.96 9.83
C ASP A 489 31.22 6.70 11.16
N MET A 490 31.23 5.47 11.65
CA MET A 490 30.55 5.09 12.90
C MET A 490 31.22 5.64 14.18
N GLY A 491 32.42 6.16 14.05
CA GLY A 491 33.19 6.72 15.16
C GLY A 491 33.86 5.68 16.07
N LEU A 492 34.05 4.46 15.58
CA LEU A 492 34.83 3.44 16.26
C LEU A 492 36.33 3.84 16.29
N ASN A 493 37.06 3.42 17.31
CA ASN A 493 38.51 3.56 17.31
C ASN A 493 39.15 2.57 16.30
N GLU A 494 40.43 2.78 15.94
CA GLU A 494 41.11 2.00 14.91
C GLU A 494 41.19 0.48 15.24
N ARG A 495 41.41 0.15 16.51
CA ARG A 495 41.43 -1.26 16.98
C ARG A 495 40.05 -1.89 16.78
N ASP A 496 39.02 -1.25 17.28
CA ASP A 496 37.66 -1.80 17.26
C ASP A 496 37.12 -1.89 15.84
N LEU A 497 37.40 -0.91 14.99
CA LEU A 497 37.05 -0.97 13.58
C LEU A 497 37.77 -2.12 12.87
N SER A 498 39.10 -2.25 13.04
CA SER A 498 39.87 -3.32 12.43
C SER A 498 39.41 -4.72 12.90
N LEU A 499 39.13 -4.84 14.19
CA LEU A 499 38.65 -6.08 14.77
C LEU A 499 37.24 -6.44 14.29
N LEU A 500 36.32 -5.47 14.25
CA LEU A 500 34.98 -5.66 13.72
C LEU A 500 35.00 -6.09 12.25
N LEU A 501 35.83 -5.45 11.42
CA LEU A 501 36.01 -5.83 10.01
C LEU A 501 36.50 -7.28 9.86
N LYS A 502 37.43 -7.73 10.71
CA LYS A 502 37.86 -9.13 10.73
C LYS A 502 36.76 -10.09 11.12
N MET A 503 35.90 -9.72 12.07
CA MET A 503 34.78 -10.55 12.52
C MET A 503 33.70 -10.70 11.46
N ILE A 504 33.28 -9.59 10.84
CA ILE A 504 32.18 -9.59 9.86
C ILE A 504 32.56 -10.20 8.50
N THR A 505 33.85 -10.41 8.25
CA THR A 505 34.34 -11.09 7.03
C THR A 505 34.58 -12.58 7.22
N LYS A 506 34.39 -13.11 8.44
CA LYS A 506 34.47 -14.55 8.68
C LYS A 506 33.29 -15.27 8.02
N PRO A 507 33.48 -16.53 7.62
CA PRO A 507 32.40 -17.28 6.93
C PRO A 507 31.28 -17.69 7.87
N TYR A 508 31.52 -17.85 9.16
CA TYR A 508 30.51 -18.25 10.16
C TYR A 508 30.88 -17.73 11.55
N GLY A 509 29.92 -17.77 12.44
CA GLY A 509 30.02 -17.32 13.83
C GLY A 509 28.95 -16.29 14.14
N ILE A 510 28.97 -15.78 15.38
CA ILE A 510 27.99 -14.80 15.85
C ILE A 510 28.66 -13.49 16.27
N VAL A 511 28.16 -12.39 15.81
CA VAL A 511 28.53 -11.02 16.20
C VAL A 511 27.33 -10.35 16.84
N LEU A 512 27.48 -9.89 18.07
CA LEU A 512 26.42 -9.24 18.83
C LEU A 512 26.69 -7.75 18.98
N VAL A 513 25.68 -6.92 18.68
CA VAL A 513 25.71 -5.48 18.92
C VAL A 513 24.73 -5.15 20.04
N VAL A 514 25.24 -4.67 21.17
CA VAL A 514 24.45 -4.56 22.40
C VAL A 514 24.40 -3.13 22.94
N GLY A 515 23.39 -2.84 23.75
CA GLY A 515 23.17 -1.53 24.35
C GLY A 515 21.69 -1.23 24.54
N PRO A 516 21.34 -0.15 25.24
CA PRO A 516 19.95 0.26 25.45
C PRO A 516 19.29 0.73 24.15
N THR A 517 17.99 1.00 24.24
CA THR A 517 17.25 1.62 23.13
C THR A 517 17.87 2.97 22.76
N GLY A 518 18.02 3.23 21.47
CA GLY A 518 18.61 4.49 20.96
C GLY A 518 20.14 4.54 21.03
N SER A 519 20.85 3.43 21.30
CA SER A 519 22.32 3.38 21.26
C SER A 519 22.93 3.25 19.86
N GLY A 520 22.10 3.13 18.80
CA GLY A 520 22.57 3.04 17.42
C GLY A 520 22.82 1.61 16.92
N LYS A 521 22.34 0.57 17.62
CA LYS A 521 22.55 -0.85 17.26
C LYS A 521 22.11 -1.15 15.83
N THR A 522 20.89 -0.76 15.46
CA THR A 522 20.34 -0.97 14.10
C THR A 522 21.25 -0.33 13.04
N THR A 523 21.69 0.91 13.27
CA THR A 523 22.59 1.63 12.36
C THR A 523 23.91 0.89 12.17
N THR A 524 24.51 0.41 13.26
CA THR A 524 25.76 -0.35 13.22
C THR A 524 25.62 -1.68 12.50
N LEU A 525 24.52 -2.42 12.77
CA LEU A 525 24.24 -3.66 12.06
C LEU A 525 24.06 -3.42 10.56
N HIS A 526 23.28 -2.41 10.18
CA HIS A 526 23.08 -2.08 8.78
C HIS A 526 24.35 -1.56 8.10
N ALA A 527 25.25 -0.88 8.82
CA ALA A 527 26.57 -0.51 8.33
C ALA A 527 27.43 -1.75 8.08
N ALA A 528 27.44 -2.70 9.02
CA ALA A 528 28.16 -3.97 8.88
C ALA A 528 27.62 -4.81 7.71
N LEU A 529 26.29 -4.94 7.64
CA LEU A 529 25.63 -5.64 6.52
C LEU A 529 25.95 -4.97 5.18
N GLY A 530 25.90 -3.63 5.10
CA GLY A 530 26.24 -2.87 3.89
C GLY A 530 27.66 -3.13 3.41
N TYR A 531 28.62 -3.29 4.33
CA TYR A 531 30.01 -3.60 4.01
C TYR A 531 30.19 -4.97 3.37
N ILE A 532 29.45 -5.99 3.84
CA ILE A 532 29.52 -7.38 3.35
C ILE A 532 28.48 -7.70 2.27
N ASN A 533 27.59 -6.80 1.95
CA ASN A 533 26.53 -6.99 0.94
C ASN A 533 27.10 -6.95 -0.48
N LYS A 534 27.60 -8.09 -0.91
CA LYS A 534 28.16 -8.30 -2.26
C LYS A 534 27.28 -9.26 -3.06
N PRO A 535 27.36 -9.26 -4.40
CA PRO A 535 26.52 -10.12 -5.26
C PRO A 535 26.63 -11.62 -5.00
N ASP A 536 27.75 -12.07 -4.43
CA ASP A 536 28.07 -13.46 -4.06
C ASP A 536 27.56 -13.86 -2.68
N LYS A 537 26.94 -12.93 -1.94
CA LYS A 537 26.44 -13.18 -0.57
C LYS A 537 24.92 -13.10 -0.51
N LYS A 538 24.30 -14.12 0.08
CA LYS A 538 22.88 -14.16 0.35
C LYS A 538 22.58 -13.80 1.82
N ILE A 539 22.02 -12.62 2.01
CA ILE A 539 21.79 -12.04 3.32
C ILE A 539 20.30 -11.99 3.61
N TRP A 540 19.86 -12.64 4.70
CA TRP A 540 18.49 -12.55 5.20
C TRP A 540 18.45 -11.78 6.51
N THR A 541 17.44 -10.91 6.67
CA THR A 541 17.22 -10.18 7.92
C THR A 541 15.79 -10.38 8.41
N ALA A 542 15.63 -10.55 9.72
CA ALA A 542 14.35 -10.51 10.42
C ALA A 542 14.35 -9.29 11.34
N GLU A 543 13.37 -8.40 11.18
CA GLU A 543 13.35 -7.08 11.85
C GLU A 543 11.94 -6.75 12.38
N ASP A 544 11.86 -5.93 13.44
CA ASP A 544 10.60 -5.50 14.06
C ASP A 544 10.58 -3.99 14.39
N PRO A 545 10.17 -3.15 13.45
CA PRO A 545 10.01 -3.37 12.00
C PRO A 545 11.31 -3.15 11.22
N VAL A 546 11.26 -3.30 9.87
CA VAL A 546 12.35 -2.86 8.98
C VAL A 546 12.44 -1.33 9.02
N GLU A 547 13.57 -0.81 9.49
CA GLU A 547 13.83 0.64 9.61
C GLU A 547 14.64 1.18 8.42
N ILE A 548 15.63 0.43 7.94
CA ILE A 548 16.54 0.82 6.86
C ILE A 548 16.43 -0.21 5.74
N THR A 549 15.98 0.21 4.56
CA THR A 549 15.89 -0.70 3.40
C THR A 549 17.20 -0.65 2.59
N GLN A 550 17.82 -1.80 2.36
CA GLN A 550 19.04 -1.91 1.56
C GLN A 550 18.83 -2.83 0.36
N ARG A 551 19.25 -2.38 -0.81
CA ARG A 551 19.26 -3.22 -2.00
C ARG A 551 20.27 -4.37 -1.81
N GLY A 552 19.87 -5.59 -2.15
CA GLY A 552 20.68 -6.81 -2.00
C GLY A 552 20.29 -7.64 -0.78
N LEU A 553 19.82 -7.04 0.30
CA LEU A 553 19.31 -7.76 1.47
C LEU A 553 17.90 -8.34 1.21
N ARG A 554 17.63 -9.48 1.82
CA ARG A 554 16.29 -10.08 1.92
C ARG A 554 15.71 -9.78 3.29
N GLN A 555 15.07 -8.62 3.41
CA GLN A 555 14.58 -8.08 4.67
C GLN A 555 13.15 -8.50 4.92
N VAL A 556 12.91 -9.11 6.07
CA VAL A 556 11.62 -9.64 6.48
C VAL A 556 11.17 -8.97 7.77
N GLN A 557 9.99 -8.39 7.77
CA GLN A 557 9.37 -7.87 8.98
C GLN A 557 8.65 -9.00 9.71
N VAL A 558 8.94 -9.19 10.98
CA VAL A 558 8.20 -10.14 11.83
C VAL A 558 6.79 -9.61 12.12
N LEU A 559 5.83 -10.53 12.24
CA LEU A 559 4.41 -10.26 12.47
C LEU A 559 3.89 -11.15 13.61
N PRO A 560 4.14 -10.82 14.88
CA PRO A 560 3.78 -11.66 16.03
C PRO A 560 2.27 -12.00 16.09
N LYS A 561 1.41 -11.10 15.59
CA LYS A 561 -0.06 -11.30 15.57
C LYS A 561 -0.50 -12.55 14.79
N ILE A 562 0.30 -13.00 13.84
CA ILE A 562 0.04 -14.22 13.05
C ILE A 562 1.00 -15.36 13.38
N GLY A 563 1.74 -15.24 14.49
CA GLY A 563 2.73 -16.25 14.92
C GLY A 563 4.07 -16.22 14.17
N PHE A 564 4.28 -15.24 13.28
CA PHE A 564 5.54 -15.07 12.56
C PHE A 564 6.51 -14.20 13.38
N ASN A 565 7.16 -14.81 14.35
CA ASN A 565 8.17 -14.22 15.25
C ASN A 565 9.60 -14.44 14.72
N PHE A 566 10.61 -13.97 15.47
CA PHE A 566 12.04 -14.12 15.13
C PHE A 566 12.47 -15.58 14.97
N ALA A 567 12.07 -16.46 15.89
CA ALA A 567 12.40 -17.88 15.81
C ALA A 567 11.79 -18.55 14.56
N ALA A 568 10.54 -18.24 14.23
CA ALA A 568 9.89 -18.74 13.01
C ALA A 568 10.58 -18.23 11.73
N ALA A 569 11.01 -16.96 11.73
CA ALA A 569 11.77 -16.39 10.62
C ALA A 569 13.12 -17.11 10.43
N MET A 570 13.86 -17.31 11.51
CA MET A 570 15.16 -18.00 11.48
C MET A 570 15.04 -19.44 10.95
N ARG A 571 14.07 -20.23 11.45
CA ARG A 571 13.82 -21.59 10.93
C ARG A 571 13.51 -21.58 9.43
N SER A 572 12.92 -20.52 8.90
CA SER A 572 12.66 -20.37 7.48
C SER A 572 13.93 -20.00 6.71
N PHE A 573 14.76 -19.13 7.28
CA PHE A 573 16.04 -18.71 6.66
C PHE A 573 17.01 -19.86 6.50
N LEU A 574 17.15 -20.74 7.48
CA LEU A 574 18.01 -21.92 7.43
C LEU A 574 17.67 -22.88 6.26
N ARG A 575 16.46 -22.76 5.68
CA ARG A 575 16.06 -23.51 4.49
C ARG A 575 16.11 -22.67 3.19
N ALA A 576 16.58 -21.43 3.29
CA ALA A 576 16.60 -20.46 2.19
C ALA A 576 18.02 -20.15 1.69
N ASP A 577 18.97 -21.06 1.97
CA ASP A 577 20.37 -20.99 1.55
C ASP A 577 21.03 -19.64 1.89
N PRO A 578 21.10 -19.24 3.17
CA PRO A 578 21.73 -18.00 3.58
C PRO A 578 23.24 -18.16 3.76
N ASP A 579 24.03 -17.14 3.42
CA ASP A 579 25.41 -16.99 3.91
C ASP A 579 25.42 -16.22 5.23
N VAL A 580 24.52 -15.22 5.33
CA VAL A 580 24.43 -14.31 6.46
C VAL A 580 23.00 -14.18 6.95
N ILE A 581 22.81 -14.24 8.24
CA ILE A 581 21.51 -14.06 8.90
C ILE A 581 21.62 -12.90 9.90
N MET A 582 20.70 -11.93 9.82
CA MET A 582 20.56 -10.92 10.86
C MET A 582 19.21 -11.06 11.54
N VAL A 583 19.23 -11.13 12.87
CA VAL A 583 18.04 -11.15 13.72
C VAL A 583 18.01 -9.85 14.52
N GLY A 584 16.93 -9.08 14.37
CA GLY A 584 16.81 -7.77 14.99
C GLY A 584 17.15 -7.79 16.49
N GLU A 585 16.72 -8.82 17.20
CA GLU A 585 17.10 -9.03 18.60
C GLU A 585 16.88 -10.48 19.07
N MET A 586 17.67 -10.89 20.06
CA MET A 586 17.55 -12.17 20.76
C MET A 586 17.00 -11.93 22.19
N ARG A 587 15.65 -11.97 22.32
CA ARG A 587 14.97 -11.74 23.63
C ARG A 587 14.64 -13.02 24.37
N ASP A 588 14.49 -14.11 23.65
CA ASP A 588 13.99 -15.38 24.17
C ASP A 588 14.99 -16.51 23.89
N PRO A 589 14.95 -17.60 24.71
CA PRO A 589 15.86 -18.72 24.57
C PRO A 589 15.78 -19.39 23.19
N GLU A 590 14.59 -19.57 22.61
CA GLU A 590 14.39 -20.25 21.33
C GLU A 590 15.10 -19.53 20.18
N THR A 591 14.91 -18.21 20.09
CA THR A 591 15.57 -17.38 19.07
C THR A 591 17.09 -17.40 19.23
N THR A 592 17.56 -17.34 20.47
CA THR A 592 19.00 -17.33 20.82
C THR A 592 19.67 -18.65 20.50
N GLU A 593 19.07 -19.76 20.91
CA GLU A 593 19.55 -21.11 20.60
C GLU A 593 19.64 -21.38 19.11
N THR A 594 18.56 -21.06 18.38
CA THR A 594 18.53 -21.18 16.90
C THR A 594 19.62 -20.33 16.24
N GLY A 595 19.94 -19.14 16.79
CA GLY A 595 21.02 -18.27 16.29
C GLY A 595 22.41 -18.87 16.51
N ILE A 596 22.65 -19.46 17.70
CA ILE A 596 23.89 -20.16 18.02
C ILE A 596 24.06 -21.40 17.09
N GLU A 597 23.02 -22.22 16.95
CA GLU A 597 23.03 -23.38 16.04
C GLU A 597 23.30 -22.97 14.58
N ALA A 598 22.65 -21.91 14.11
CA ALA A 598 22.88 -21.38 12.78
C ALA A 598 24.35 -21.02 12.56
N SER A 599 24.99 -20.39 13.57
CA SER A 599 26.41 -20.03 13.49
C SER A 599 27.34 -21.21 13.46
N LEU A 600 27.04 -22.27 14.26
CA LEU A 600 27.81 -23.51 14.30
C LEU A 600 27.64 -24.35 13.02
N THR A 601 26.52 -24.19 12.31
CA THR A 601 26.24 -24.89 11.06
C THR A 601 26.75 -24.15 9.80
N GLY A 602 27.56 -23.10 9.99
CA GLY A 602 28.30 -22.47 8.89
C GLY A 602 27.79 -21.10 8.43
N HIS A 603 26.91 -20.46 9.18
CA HIS A 603 26.35 -19.15 8.85
C HIS A 603 26.95 -18.03 9.70
N LEU A 604 27.13 -16.85 9.12
CA LEU A 604 27.48 -15.65 9.87
C LEU A 604 26.20 -15.02 10.42
N VAL A 605 26.08 -14.93 11.73
CA VAL A 605 24.89 -14.45 12.42
C VAL A 605 25.13 -13.10 13.09
N PHE A 606 24.25 -12.14 12.86
CA PHE A 606 24.21 -10.85 13.53
C PHE A 606 22.97 -10.73 14.39
N SER A 607 23.11 -10.18 15.59
CA SER A 607 21.93 -9.86 16.40
C SER A 607 22.20 -8.76 17.42
N THR A 608 21.12 -8.37 18.14
CA THR A 608 21.22 -7.41 19.26
C THR A 608 20.68 -8.00 20.56
N LEU A 609 21.18 -7.44 21.66
CA LEU A 609 20.62 -7.61 23.01
C LEU A 609 20.53 -6.25 23.71
N HIS A 610 19.73 -6.21 24.78
CA HIS A 610 19.62 -5.06 25.69
C HIS A 610 20.41 -5.24 26.96
N THR A 611 21.74 -5.24 26.87
CA THR A 611 22.69 -5.29 27.95
C THR A 611 23.53 -4.01 27.98
N ASN A 612 24.20 -3.72 29.11
CA ASN A 612 24.90 -2.47 29.29
C ASN A 612 26.40 -2.55 28.94
N SER A 613 26.99 -3.75 28.91
CA SER A 613 28.38 -4.00 28.56
C SER A 613 28.53 -5.28 27.75
N ALA A 614 29.67 -5.47 27.14
CA ALA A 614 29.99 -6.67 26.37
C ALA A 614 30.09 -7.90 27.29
N THR A 615 30.69 -7.77 28.47
CA THR A 615 30.84 -8.88 29.44
C THR A 615 29.51 -9.25 30.11
N GLU A 616 28.63 -8.28 30.39
CA GLU A 616 27.27 -8.56 30.89
C GLU A 616 26.47 -9.41 29.89
N THR A 617 26.70 -9.22 28.60
CA THR A 617 26.01 -10.00 27.54
C THR A 617 26.32 -11.49 27.66
N ILE A 618 27.56 -11.86 27.93
CA ILE A 618 27.96 -13.27 28.15
C ILE A 618 27.16 -13.85 29.31
N THR A 619 27.18 -13.18 30.45
CA THR A 619 26.43 -13.61 31.64
C THR A 619 24.95 -13.75 31.33
N ARG A 620 24.36 -12.78 30.64
CA ARG A 620 22.95 -12.79 30.27
C ARG A 620 22.58 -13.99 29.41
N LEU A 621 23.39 -14.34 28.42
CA LEU A 621 23.14 -15.49 27.54
C LEU A 621 23.25 -16.83 28.33
N LEU A 622 24.22 -16.95 29.22
CA LEU A 622 24.31 -18.11 30.08
C LEU A 622 23.10 -18.23 31.03
N GLU A 623 22.62 -17.13 31.61
CA GLU A 623 21.38 -17.07 32.41
C GLU A 623 20.12 -17.45 31.63
N MET A 624 20.07 -17.13 30.31
CA MET A 624 19.00 -17.57 29.44
C MET A 624 19.03 -19.07 29.10
N GLY A 625 20.02 -19.80 29.63
CA GLY A 625 20.14 -21.25 29.50
C GLY A 625 20.95 -21.71 28.30
N MET A 626 21.69 -20.81 27.64
CA MET A 626 22.55 -21.21 26.53
C MET A 626 23.68 -22.12 26.97
N ASP A 627 23.93 -23.18 26.19
CA ASP A 627 25.04 -24.10 26.45
C ASP A 627 26.38 -23.37 26.32
N PRO A 628 27.24 -23.39 27.36
CA PRO A 628 28.48 -22.61 27.35
C PRO A 628 29.49 -23.05 26.28
N PHE A 629 29.50 -24.34 25.90
CA PHE A 629 30.42 -24.85 24.89
C PHE A 629 29.96 -24.38 23.50
N ASN A 630 28.68 -24.59 23.16
CA ASN A 630 28.12 -24.15 21.89
C ASN A 630 28.23 -22.64 21.72
N PHE A 631 27.93 -21.88 22.78
CA PHE A 631 28.01 -20.42 22.72
C PHE A 631 29.47 -19.94 22.58
N SER A 632 30.43 -20.54 23.33
CA SER A 632 31.83 -20.16 23.20
C SER A 632 32.38 -20.42 21.79
N ASP A 633 32.01 -21.53 21.17
CA ASP A 633 32.45 -21.86 19.82
C ASP A 633 31.84 -20.93 18.77
N ALA A 634 30.59 -20.50 18.97
CA ALA A 634 29.87 -19.63 18.08
C ALA A 634 30.35 -18.17 18.11
N ILE A 635 30.77 -17.64 19.27
CA ILE A 635 31.01 -16.21 19.45
C ILE A 635 32.26 -15.73 18.74
N LEU A 636 32.10 -14.68 17.93
CA LEU A 636 33.19 -13.92 17.30
C LEU A 636 33.53 -12.67 18.10
N GLY A 637 32.52 -11.96 18.57
CA GLY A 637 32.70 -10.79 19.43
C GLY A 637 31.39 -10.12 19.79
N ILE A 638 31.50 -9.21 20.75
CA ILE A 638 30.38 -8.45 21.30
C ILE A 638 30.76 -6.96 21.31
N LEU A 639 30.01 -6.16 20.55
CA LEU A 639 30.14 -4.70 20.50
C LEU A 639 29.10 -4.05 21.41
N ALA A 640 29.47 -3.59 22.59
CA ALA A 640 28.60 -2.74 23.38
C ALA A 640 28.76 -1.28 22.96
N GLN A 641 27.64 -0.57 22.85
CA GLN A 641 27.59 0.73 22.21
C GLN A 641 26.62 1.70 22.91
N ARG A 642 27.00 2.99 22.94
CA ARG A 642 26.14 4.10 23.33
C ARG A 642 26.36 5.27 22.38
N LEU A 643 25.37 6.18 22.28
CA LEU A 643 25.51 7.42 21.53
C LEU A 643 25.73 8.60 22.48
N ILE A 644 26.77 9.37 22.21
CA ILE A 644 27.04 10.67 22.83
C ILE A 644 26.85 11.79 21.83
N ARG A 645 26.46 12.98 22.33
CA ARG A 645 26.35 14.18 21.48
C ARG A 645 27.74 14.71 21.14
N THR A 646 27.93 15.20 19.92
CA THR A 646 29.17 15.83 19.50
C THR A 646 29.08 17.34 19.71
N LEU A 647 30.19 17.95 20.11
CA LEU A 647 30.29 19.39 20.24
C LEU A 647 30.02 20.07 18.90
N CYS A 648 29.26 21.15 18.91
CA CYS A 648 28.95 21.91 17.70
C CYS A 648 30.21 22.53 17.11
N LYS A 649 30.59 22.09 15.90
CA LYS A 649 31.81 22.58 15.21
C LYS A 649 31.82 24.11 15.00
N SER A 650 30.64 24.77 15.01
CA SER A 650 30.51 26.20 14.76
C SER A 650 30.68 27.07 16.02
N CYS A 651 30.51 26.51 17.24
CA CYS A 651 30.53 27.28 18.47
C CYS A 651 31.25 26.62 19.63
N LYS A 652 31.88 25.45 19.46
CA LYS A 652 32.69 24.86 20.52
C LYS A 652 33.84 25.80 20.88
N GLU A 653 34.09 25.97 22.17
CA GLU A 653 35.10 26.86 22.70
C GLU A 653 36.32 26.05 23.13
N ALA A 654 37.48 26.41 22.64
CA ALA A 654 38.76 25.84 23.04
C ALA A 654 39.21 26.42 24.38
N TYR A 655 39.73 25.58 25.27
CA TYR A 655 40.33 26.01 26.54
C TYR A 655 41.48 25.12 26.92
N HIS A 656 42.39 25.62 27.77
CA HIS A 656 43.48 24.86 28.34
C HIS A 656 43.04 24.32 29.72
N PRO A 657 43.00 23.00 29.91
CA PRO A 657 42.55 22.44 31.18
C PRO A 657 43.52 22.72 32.32
N THR A 658 43.00 22.99 33.48
CA THR A 658 43.81 23.01 34.69
C THR A 658 44.38 21.63 34.98
N ARG A 659 45.50 21.56 35.76
CA ARG A 659 46.05 20.27 36.18
C ARG A 659 45.04 19.41 36.90
N ALA A 660 44.17 20.00 37.72
CA ALA A 660 43.14 19.27 38.45
C ALA A 660 42.07 18.65 37.52
N GLU A 661 41.66 19.37 36.45
CA GLU A 661 40.74 18.84 35.44
C GLU A 661 41.36 17.73 34.61
N TYR A 662 42.64 17.88 34.22
CA TYR A 662 43.37 16.80 33.55
C TYR A 662 43.48 15.56 34.45
N ASP A 663 43.91 15.72 35.70
CA ASP A 663 44.04 14.58 36.63
C ASP A 663 42.71 13.90 36.94
N ALA A 664 41.58 14.64 36.85
CA ALA A 664 40.25 14.09 36.97
C ALA A 664 39.86 13.21 35.75
N LEU A 665 40.28 13.59 34.55
CA LEU A 665 40.12 12.76 33.34
C LEU A 665 41.00 11.50 33.39
N VAL A 666 42.25 11.64 33.79
CA VAL A 666 43.20 10.51 33.97
C VAL A 666 42.66 9.50 34.97
N ARG A 667 42.22 9.96 36.14
CA ARG A 667 41.61 9.07 37.15
C ARG A 667 40.32 8.39 36.65
N ALA A 668 39.52 9.07 35.87
CA ALA A 668 38.28 8.51 35.31
C ALA A 668 38.55 7.49 34.22
N TYR A 669 39.71 7.53 33.55
CA TYR A 669 40.10 6.59 32.51
C TYR A 669 40.33 5.16 33.06
N GLU A 670 40.71 5.01 34.33
CA GLU A 670 40.90 3.71 35.01
C GLU A 670 41.75 2.70 34.20
N GLY A 671 42.90 3.13 33.63
CA GLY A 671 43.79 2.28 32.83
C GLY A 671 45.11 2.95 32.51
N ASP A 672 45.87 2.38 31.56
CA ASP A 672 47.11 2.96 31.05
C ASP A 672 46.80 4.17 30.17
N PHE A 673 46.69 5.33 30.83
CA PHE A 673 46.40 6.60 30.16
C PHE A 673 47.57 7.10 29.30
N GLU A 674 48.81 6.74 29.65
CA GLU A 674 49.99 7.18 28.90
C GLU A 674 49.98 6.63 27.46
N ALA A 675 49.43 5.44 27.26
CA ALA A 675 49.27 4.84 25.96
C ALA A 675 48.36 5.64 25.03
N LEU A 676 47.51 6.55 25.51
CA LEU A 676 46.68 7.42 24.68
C LEU A 676 47.48 8.56 24.01
N GLY A 677 48.68 8.88 24.48
CA GLY A 677 49.55 9.90 23.88
C GLY A 677 49.11 11.35 24.12
N PHE A 678 48.33 11.65 25.18
CA PHE A 678 47.91 12.98 25.56
C PHE A 678 48.57 13.42 26.88
N PRO A 679 49.88 13.75 26.90
CA PRO A 679 50.52 14.22 28.14
C PRO A 679 50.00 15.60 28.55
N PHE A 680 50.03 15.90 29.84
CA PHE A 680 49.74 17.26 30.30
C PHE A 680 50.80 18.24 29.83
N SER A 681 50.36 19.30 29.13
CA SER A 681 51.18 20.42 28.74
C SER A 681 50.38 21.70 28.74
N ASP A 682 51.03 22.86 28.76
CA ASP A 682 50.33 24.15 28.69
C ASP A 682 49.64 24.38 27.33
N ASP A 683 50.06 23.61 26.28
CA ASP A 683 49.44 23.65 24.95
C ASP A 683 48.29 22.68 24.78
N LEU A 684 48.01 21.83 25.78
CA LEU A 684 46.91 20.88 25.70
C LEU A 684 45.59 21.64 25.61
N THR A 685 44.84 21.38 24.54
CA THR A 685 43.57 22.04 24.27
C THR A 685 42.42 21.05 24.37
N LEU A 686 41.47 21.37 25.23
CA LEU A 686 40.18 20.71 25.31
C LEU A 686 39.07 21.68 24.81
N TYR A 687 37.87 21.14 24.64
CA TYR A 687 36.74 21.92 24.12
C TYR A 687 35.53 21.77 25.02
N ARG A 688 34.72 22.88 25.11
CA ARG A 688 33.46 22.90 25.86
C ARG A 688 32.32 23.45 24.99
N PRO A 689 31.06 23.06 25.29
CA PRO A 689 29.91 23.55 24.56
C PRO A 689 29.70 25.06 24.88
N ASN A 690 29.36 25.87 23.85
CA ASN A 690 29.03 27.29 24.06
C ASN A 690 27.54 27.52 23.73
N GLY A 691 27.10 27.22 22.53
CA GLY A 691 25.75 27.49 22.05
C GLY A 691 25.73 28.52 20.90
N CYS A 692 24.92 28.22 19.88
CA CYS A 692 24.65 29.12 18.76
C CYS A 692 23.34 28.73 18.06
N GLY A 693 22.85 29.58 17.14
CA GLY A 693 21.64 29.28 16.37
C GLY A 693 21.67 27.97 15.58
N LYS A 694 22.87 27.50 15.13
CA LYS A 694 23.01 26.25 14.40
C LYS A 694 22.81 25.00 15.25
N CYS A 695 23.01 25.09 16.56
CA CYS A 695 22.83 24.00 17.50
C CYS A 695 21.64 24.26 18.46
N ASN A 696 20.75 25.18 18.15
CA ASN A 696 19.64 25.60 18.99
C ASN A 696 20.09 25.97 20.42
N ASN A 697 21.23 26.67 20.52
CA ASN A 697 21.87 27.11 21.76
C ASN A 697 22.26 25.98 22.73
N THR A 698 22.28 24.73 22.31
CA THR A 698 22.67 23.62 23.17
C THR A 698 24.18 23.41 23.28
N GLY A 699 24.97 23.94 22.36
CA GLY A 699 26.40 23.66 22.22
C GLY A 699 26.74 22.31 21.55
N TYR A 700 25.74 21.48 21.25
CA TYR A 700 25.92 20.16 20.63
C TYR A 700 25.18 20.07 19.30
N ARG A 701 25.75 19.31 18.35
CA ARG A 701 25.10 19.03 17.07
C ARG A 701 25.62 17.71 16.49
N GLY A 702 24.72 16.76 16.35
CA GLY A 702 25.03 15.41 15.90
C GLY A 702 25.45 14.48 17.05
N ARG A 703 25.61 13.23 16.72
CA ARG A 703 25.94 12.16 17.67
C ARG A 703 27.06 11.29 17.10
N THR A 704 27.84 10.67 17.98
CA THR A 704 28.83 9.64 17.63
C THR A 704 28.71 8.48 18.61
N ALA A 705 29.14 7.29 18.20
CA ALA A 705 29.19 6.15 19.09
C ALA A 705 30.35 6.26 20.07
N ILE A 706 30.20 5.75 21.28
CA ILE A 706 31.26 5.22 22.10
C ILE A 706 31.08 3.72 22.17
N ALA A 707 32.17 2.98 22.13
CA ALA A 707 32.16 1.54 21.91
C ALA A 707 33.08 0.80 22.87
N GLU A 708 32.69 -0.44 23.14
CA GLU A 708 33.43 -1.45 23.88
C GLU A 708 33.35 -2.75 23.08
N LEU A 709 34.43 -3.16 22.41
CA LEU A 709 34.46 -4.36 21.58
C LEU A 709 35.27 -5.47 22.24
N LEU A 710 34.57 -6.51 22.71
CA LEU A 710 35.11 -7.74 23.23
C LEU A 710 35.40 -8.71 22.08
N ASP A 711 36.64 -9.19 22.03
CA ASP A 711 37.05 -10.25 21.09
C ASP A 711 36.72 -11.64 21.67
N GLY A 712 36.19 -12.52 20.85
CA GLY A 712 36.01 -13.94 21.19
C GLY A 712 37.35 -14.70 21.14
N SER A 713 38.35 -14.24 21.91
CA SER A 713 39.64 -14.89 22.02
C SER A 713 39.49 -16.28 22.67
N ASP A 714 40.51 -17.14 22.49
CA ASP A 714 40.49 -18.49 23.07
C ASP A 714 40.39 -18.45 24.59
N GLU A 715 40.99 -17.44 25.23
CA GLU A 715 40.93 -17.19 26.66
C GLU A 715 39.51 -16.81 27.10
N ILE A 716 38.86 -15.93 26.39
CA ILE A 716 37.44 -15.57 26.66
C ILE A 716 36.53 -16.78 26.47
N LYS A 717 36.73 -17.57 25.41
CA LYS A 717 35.98 -18.80 25.16
C LYS A 717 36.12 -19.80 26.30
N SER A 718 37.36 -20.00 26.80
CA SER A 718 37.63 -20.86 27.93
C SER A 718 36.92 -20.38 29.23
N LEU A 719 36.88 -19.06 29.46
CA LEU A 719 36.17 -18.48 30.60
C LEU A 719 34.64 -18.65 30.46
N ILE A 720 34.09 -18.57 29.23
CA ILE A 720 32.67 -18.84 28.98
C ILE A 720 32.33 -20.30 29.31
N GLN A 721 33.15 -21.26 28.83
CA GLN A 721 32.94 -22.69 29.06
C GLN A 721 32.95 -23.03 30.57
N THR A 722 33.79 -22.36 31.35
CA THR A 722 33.87 -22.54 32.82
C THR A 722 32.85 -21.72 33.59
N LYS A 723 31.96 -20.96 32.90
CA LYS A 723 31.00 -20.05 33.53
C LYS A 723 31.66 -19.08 34.50
N ALA A 724 32.81 -18.52 34.10
CA ALA A 724 33.58 -17.59 34.92
C ALA A 724 32.76 -16.36 35.33
N ARG A 725 33.14 -15.71 36.44
CA ARG A 725 32.48 -14.48 36.92
C ARG A 725 32.72 -13.31 35.93
N MET A 726 31.79 -12.37 35.89
CA MET A 726 31.85 -11.22 35.01
C MET A 726 33.16 -10.42 35.17
N GLU A 727 33.69 -10.33 36.40
CA GLU A 727 34.95 -9.63 36.67
C GLU A 727 36.14 -10.29 35.98
N GLN A 728 36.19 -11.63 35.94
CA GLN A 728 37.24 -12.38 35.24
C GLN A 728 37.17 -12.21 33.73
N LEU A 729 35.96 -12.24 33.19
CA LEU A 729 35.74 -11.96 31.78
C LEU A 729 36.18 -10.53 31.40
N ARG A 730 35.86 -9.55 32.26
CA ARG A 730 36.26 -8.15 32.06
C ARG A 730 37.78 -7.99 32.16
N GLU A 731 38.41 -8.60 33.14
CA GLU A 731 39.86 -8.55 33.29
C GLU A 731 40.58 -9.14 32.08
N GLN A 732 40.11 -10.28 31.58
CA GLN A 732 40.67 -10.88 30.36
C GLN A 732 40.44 -10.03 29.13
N ALA A 733 39.21 -9.51 28.93
CA ALA A 733 38.91 -8.65 27.81
C ALA A 733 39.80 -7.39 27.76
N LEU A 734 40.07 -6.78 28.93
CA LEU A 734 41.01 -5.66 29.05
C LEU A 734 42.43 -6.04 28.69
N LYS A 735 42.88 -7.25 29.10
CA LYS A 735 44.20 -7.80 28.69
C LYS A 735 44.29 -8.03 27.21
N ASP A 736 43.18 -8.40 26.54
CA ASP A 736 43.08 -8.56 25.09
C ASP A 736 42.96 -7.21 24.36
N GLY A 737 43.09 -6.09 25.09
CA GLY A 737 43.12 -4.74 24.58
C GLY A 737 41.72 -4.08 24.38
N MET A 738 40.65 -4.66 24.96
CA MET A 738 39.36 -4.00 24.98
C MET A 738 39.44 -2.67 25.75
N THR A 739 38.84 -1.62 25.21
CA THR A 739 38.59 -0.36 25.92
C THR A 739 37.14 -0.31 26.37
N THR A 740 36.90 0.18 27.59
CA THR A 740 35.53 0.36 28.10
C THR A 740 34.85 1.56 27.41
N LEU A 741 33.51 1.61 27.48
CA LEU A 741 32.74 2.76 26.99
C LEU A 741 33.23 4.10 27.55
N LEU A 742 33.58 4.12 28.84
CA LEU A 742 34.11 5.30 29.52
C LEU A 742 35.49 5.70 28.98
N GLN A 743 36.36 4.75 28.74
CA GLN A 743 37.71 4.98 28.17
C GLN A 743 37.61 5.54 26.75
N ASP A 744 36.78 4.95 25.90
CA ASP A 744 36.57 5.47 24.53
C ASP A 744 35.93 6.85 24.56
N GLY A 745 34.99 7.10 25.51
CA GLY A 745 34.41 8.43 25.74
C GLY A 745 35.46 9.47 26.12
N ILE A 746 36.34 9.17 27.07
CA ILE A 746 37.42 10.07 27.52
C ILE A 746 38.41 10.34 26.39
N ARG A 747 38.77 9.32 25.60
CA ARG A 747 39.59 9.50 24.38
C ARG A 747 38.94 10.55 23.44
N LYS A 748 37.63 10.47 23.25
CA LYS A 748 36.89 11.43 22.40
C LYS A 748 36.82 12.85 23.00
N VAL A 749 36.90 13.00 24.30
CA VAL A 749 37.06 14.32 24.95
C VAL A 749 38.41 14.94 24.53
N PHE A 750 39.50 14.21 24.62
CA PHE A 750 40.83 14.70 24.19
C PHE A 750 40.89 14.99 22.69
N LEU A 751 40.13 14.28 21.86
CA LEU A 751 40.01 14.56 20.42
C LEU A 751 39.08 15.76 20.13
N GLY A 752 38.48 16.41 21.13
CA GLY A 752 37.58 17.56 20.97
C GLY A 752 36.28 17.24 20.27
N ILE A 753 35.84 16.00 20.33
CA ILE A 753 34.59 15.53 19.73
C ILE A 753 33.41 15.77 20.67
N THR A 754 33.60 15.56 21.97
CA THR A 754 32.60 15.68 23.02
C THR A 754 33.23 16.29 24.30
N ASP A 755 32.47 16.37 25.39
CA ASP A 755 32.96 16.76 26.68
C ASP A 755 32.72 15.67 27.75
N LEU A 756 33.34 15.83 28.93
CA LEU A 756 33.24 14.87 30.04
C LEU A 756 31.82 14.78 30.61
N GLN A 757 31.04 15.86 30.58
CA GLN A 757 29.67 15.83 31.11
C GLN A 757 28.79 14.91 30.26
N GLU A 758 28.94 14.99 28.96
CA GLU A 758 28.20 14.14 28.04
C GLU A 758 28.62 12.66 28.15
N VAL A 759 29.89 12.38 28.29
CA VAL A 759 30.37 11.02 28.52
C VAL A 759 29.80 10.45 29.85
N ARG A 760 29.85 11.21 30.95
CA ARG A 760 29.28 10.81 32.23
C ARG A 760 27.78 10.59 32.18
N ARG A 761 27.06 11.38 31.40
CA ARG A 761 25.60 11.24 31.23
C ARG A 761 25.18 9.86 30.71
N VAL A 762 25.99 9.24 29.88
CA VAL A 762 25.66 7.94 29.23
C VAL A 762 26.45 6.76 29.86
N CYS A 763 27.60 7.01 30.49
CA CYS A 763 28.41 5.98 31.19
C CYS A 763 28.13 6.04 32.70
N ILE A 764 26.88 5.86 33.11
CA ILE A 764 26.53 5.72 34.53
C ILE A 764 27.04 4.37 35.02
N LYS A 765 27.77 4.37 36.18
CA LYS A 765 28.20 3.15 36.91
C LYS A 765 27.00 2.47 37.55
#